data_20496c8a9de7e91d484d33b250f6e451
#
_entry.id   20496c8a9de7e91d484d33b250f6e451
#
_cell.length_a   1.000
_cell.length_b   1.000
_cell.length_c   1.000
_cell.angle_alpha   90.00
_cell.angle_beta   90.00
_cell.angle_gamma   90.00
#
_symmetry.space_group_name_H-M   'P 1'
#
loop_
_entity.id
_entity.type
_entity.pdbx_description
1 polymer ?
#
loop_
_entity_poly.entity_id
_entity_poly.type
_entity_poly.pdbx_seq_one_letter_code
_entity_poly.pdbx_strand_id
1 'polypeptide(L)'
;MRLSTPGIALTLILTLTACSDSNNDNGGDPGQPTTGASYSAEIRRTEFGIPHVKAENWGSLGYGYGYAYSQDNFCVTMREIAQAGGRWAELTGSQVERDHLWRYLNGNKEQFKADFFDVLPQRDRDLVTGFAAGMNRYLDETGIDNLPEGENGCRSEPWVYSFDQLDLMMYLRKIALQASTDQGIVRDAILAVEGPPSQQVASANLQEVSPSLYRNLKILGDNIRPSEVGSNAIVAGGDATQSGLGMLLGNPHQPWNGSGRWYEAHLTIPGEYNAAGASLQGLPWIGIGFTRDVAWTHTVDYATRFTLYEVTLNPDNPMQYDYDGQWRDIQATTVSAQQLQEDGSLETVDRTFYSTQYGLVLDLGGVDPAIGGWPTFSGTLITMRDANLYTGLRSLTTFVKKAQASNMEEYREALRDMGNPVFHEFAADRHGAMYYGQISAVPHVTQAQLDDCQTGIMGIVASVSSNAFTGLDGSRSECEWGEDADSPLGSNVYGLDAHPQYLGRGTAGNSNNSYWLSDATKPLEGFPVVFGWMGHEGDQQFMRTRKTHLMIADRLAGSDGLSDAPLFDLETLKTVMYSNKVHAAEITLDDVLAICSDFLSNNPIAGIEDRNPATDEALTETCNVLENWDRYANVDSIGIHVFVEFWGGIRNELGSEFQNVVVGDQFWKIDYNSADPINTPRGIDISVEANRTLVIDSLLRAYQRLSDANVALDAVWGDLQCLERNDECIPIHGGSGPAGIFGAISSGLSEGGYRNPRAGNSYIQAVTWDGSDCPIADTMLVHSQSVQPTSPHYADQTRLYAKKEWVRFPFCEEEIQAAQIGETLILEGE
;
A
#
# COMPACT_ATOMS: atom_id res chain seq x y z
N MET A 1 -38.88 49.88 4.20
CA MET A 1 -40.22 49.65 4.69
C MET A 1 -40.16 48.54 5.73
N ARG A 2 -40.42 48.89 6.98
CA ARG A 2 -40.44 47.95 8.15
C ARG A 2 -41.76 47.17 8.14
N LEU A 3 -41.70 45.89 8.61
CA LEU A 3 -42.77 45.17 9.30
C LEU A 3 -42.16 43.78 9.69
N SER A 4 -41.70 43.53 10.87
CA SER A 4 -42.30 43.15 12.16
C SER A 4 -42.86 41.71 12.16
N THR A 5 -42.17 40.87 13.02
CA THR A 5 -42.53 39.54 13.53
C THR A 5 -43.89 39.46 14.22
N PRO A 6 -44.50 38.25 14.44
CA PRO A 6 -44.42 37.74 15.81
C PRO A 6 -44.17 36.24 15.97
N GLY A 7 -43.54 35.90 17.08
CA GLY A 7 -43.29 34.54 17.52
C GLY A 7 -44.49 33.84 18.14
N ILE A 8 -44.47 32.53 18.14
CA ILE A 8 -45.38 31.68 18.92
C ILE A 8 -44.49 30.76 19.79
N ALA A 9 -44.58 30.99 21.09
CA ALA A 9 -44.06 30.11 22.12
C ALA A 9 -45.04 28.95 22.33
N LEU A 10 -44.57 27.73 22.28
CA LEU A 10 -45.33 26.56 22.69
C LEU A 10 -44.71 25.98 23.96
N THR A 11 -45.46 26.15 25.06
CA THR A 11 -45.17 25.62 26.39
C THR A 11 -45.57 24.12 26.42
N LEU A 12 -44.63 23.23 26.72
CA LEU A 12 -44.97 21.84 27.01
C LEU A 12 -44.86 21.57 28.51
N ILE A 13 -45.96 21.08 29.07
CA ILE A 13 -46.17 20.76 30.49
C ILE A 13 -45.57 19.39 30.77
N LEU A 14 -44.67 19.32 31.78
CA LEU A 14 -44.20 18.10 32.40
C LEU A 14 -45.27 17.57 33.37
N THR A 15 -45.67 16.32 33.22
CA THR A 15 -46.32 15.53 34.31
C THR A 15 -45.32 14.56 34.88
N LEU A 16 -44.94 14.81 36.11
CA LEU A 16 -44.22 13.88 36.98
C LEU A 16 -45.21 12.88 37.58
N THR A 17 -44.90 11.57 37.42
CA THR A 17 -45.42 10.57 38.31
C THR A 17 -44.25 9.86 38.99
N ALA A 18 -44.14 10.04 40.28
CA ALA A 18 -43.22 9.34 41.17
C ALA A 18 -43.84 8.05 41.68
N CYS A 19 -43.06 6.98 41.82
CA CYS A 19 -43.20 5.90 42.76
C CYS A 19 -41.82 5.31 43.05
N SER A 20 -41.32 5.58 44.10
CA SER A 20 -40.90 5.06 45.44
C SER A 20 -40.02 3.81 45.42
N ASP A 21 -38.82 4.05 45.94
CA ASP A 21 -37.89 3.24 46.76
C ASP A 21 -37.98 1.72 46.86
N SER A 22 -36.81 1.09 46.58
CA SER A 22 -36.20 0.23 47.58
C SER A 22 -34.71 0.10 47.36
N ASN A 23 -33.94 0.49 48.35
CA ASN A 23 -32.49 0.30 48.47
C ASN A 23 -32.11 -1.17 48.41
N ASN A 24 -31.04 -1.49 47.71
CA ASN A 24 -30.04 -2.47 48.13
C ASN A 24 -28.68 -2.09 47.59
N ASP A 25 -27.82 -1.63 48.48
CA ASP A 25 -26.38 -1.56 48.31
C ASP A 25 -25.84 -2.99 48.13
N ASN A 26 -25.15 -3.20 47.01
CA ASN A 26 -24.06 -4.16 46.97
C ASN A 26 -23.05 -3.70 45.92
N GLY A 27 -21.84 -3.47 46.39
CA GLY A 27 -20.70 -3.13 45.56
C GLY A 27 -20.48 -4.21 44.49
N GLY A 28 -20.58 -3.78 43.25
CA GLY A 28 -20.31 -4.60 42.07
C GLY A 28 -18.97 -4.18 41.46
N ASP A 29 -18.19 -5.20 41.37
CA ASP A 29 -16.94 -5.32 40.60
C ASP A 29 -17.01 -4.61 39.22
N PRO A 30 -16.01 -3.86 38.80
CA PRO A 30 -16.01 -3.27 37.46
C PRO A 30 -15.50 -4.31 36.46
N GLY A 31 -16.40 -5.05 35.81
CA GLY A 31 -15.98 -5.99 34.78
C GLY A 31 -16.99 -7.08 34.42
N GLN A 32 -18.26 -6.75 34.19
CA GLN A 32 -19.14 -7.68 33.49
C GLN A 32 -19.52 -7.12 32.12
N PRO A 33 -19.34 -7.91 31.04
CA PRO A 33 -19.84 -7.53 29.72
C PRO A 33 -21.37 -7.50 29.73
N THR A 34 -21.92 -6.54 29.00
CA THR A 34 -23.34 -6.42 28.72
C THR A 34 -23.86 -7.74 28.14
N THR A 35 -24.99 -8.22 28.67
CA THR A 35 -25.74 -9.42 28.29
C THR A 35 -25.63 -9.78 26.81
N GLY A 36 -25.09 -10.99 26.56
CA GLY A 36 -24.55 -11.48 25.32
C GLY A 36 -25.45 -11.37 24.08
N ALA A 37 -24.88 -10.79 23.03
CA ALA A 37 -25.37 -11.06 21.69
C ALA A 37 -25.01 -12.53 21.35
N SER A 38 -26.03 -13.34 21.07
CA SER A 38 -25.82 -14.73 20.64
C SER A 38 -25.30 -14.70 19.19
N TYR A 39 -24.09 -15.21 18.95
CA TYR A 39 -23.52 -15.39 17.62
C TYR A 39 -23.75 -16.82 17.13
N SER A 40 -24.00 -16.97 15.82
CA SER A 40 -24.02 -18.27 15.16
C SER A 40 -23.53 -18.14 13.73
N ALA A 41 -22.49 -18.91 13.38
CA ALA A 41 -21.92 -18.92 12.03
C ALA A 41 -21.60 -20.35 11.58
N GLU A 42 -21.83 -20.62 10.32
CA GLU A 42 -21.39 -21.84 9.63
C GLU A 42 -20.06 -21.55 8.94
N ILE A 43 -19.04 -22.39 9.19
CA ILE A 43 -17.72 -22.30 8.57
C ILE A 43 -17.44 -23.60 7.83
N ARG A 44 -17.24 -23.52 6.54
CA ARG A 44 -16.74 -24.60 5.68
C ARG A 44 -15.37 -24.21 5.12
N ARG A 45 -14.48 -25.17 4.97
CA ARG A 45 -13.22 -24.94 4.27
C ARG A 45 -13.22 -25.72 2.98
N THR A 46 -12.74 -25.10 1.91
CA THR A 46 -12.50 -25.75 0.63
C THR A 46 -11.01 -26.01 0.44
N GLU A 47 -10.64 -26.59 -0.69
CA GLU A 47 -9.24 -26.81 -1.04
C GLU A 47 -8.38 -25.57 -0.76
N PHE A 48 -7.12 -25.77 -0.39
CA PHE A 48 -6.17 -24.72 0.03
C PHE A 48 -6.55 -23.98 1.34
N GLY A 49 -7.52 -24.50 2.08
CA GLY A 49 -7.91 -23.97 3.38
C GLY A 49 -8.75 -22.70 3.35
N ILE A 50 -9.33 -22.37 2.21
CA ILE A 50 -10.14 -21.14 2.04
C ILE A 50 -11.43 -21.27 2.87
N PRO A 51 -11.70 -20.38 3.86
CA PRO A 51 -12.92 -20.41 4.65
C PRO A 51 -14.08 -19.77 3.92
N HIS A 52 -15.22 -20.47 3.92
CA HIS A 52 -16.53 -19.98 3.53
C HIS A 52 -17.36 -19.80 4.80
N VAL A 53 -17.59 -18.55 5.18
CA VAL A 53 -18.30 -18.18 6.40
C VAL A 53 -19.70 -17.71 6.05
N LYS A 54 -20.71 -18.37 6.58
CA LYS A 54 -22.12 -18.06 6.37
C LYS A 54 -22.80 -17.78 7.70
N ALA A 55 -23.56 -16.68 7.76
CA ALA A 55 -24.29 -16.26 8.95
C ALA A 55 -25.57 -15.52 8.58
N GLU A 56 -26.46 -15.29 9.56
CA GLU A 56 -27.74 -14.61 9.34
C GLU A 56 -27.70 -13.09 9.62
N ASN A 57 -26.57 -12.59 10.17
CA ASN A 57 -26.37 -11.18 10.50
C ASN A 57 -24.89 -10.82 10.57
N TRP A 58 -24.60 -9.51 10.55
CA TRP A 58 -23.25 -8.97 10.49
C TRP A 58 -22.37 -9.34 11.70
N GLY A 59 -22.92 -9.35 12.92
CA GLY A 59 -22.18 -9.74 14.11
C GLY A 59 -21.75 -11.20 14.06
N SER A 60 -22.66 -12.09 13.69
CA SER A 60 -22.39 -13.51 13.51
C SER A 60 -21.42 -13.77 12.36
N LEU A 61 -21.50 -13.01 11.26
CA LEU A 61 -20.56 -13.08 10.16
C LEU A 61 -19.15 -12.71 10.62
N GLY A 62 -19.02 -11.59 11.34
CA GLY A 62 -17.76 -11.15 11.93
C GLY A 62 -17.19 -12.22 12.88
N TYR A 63 -18.02 -12.79 13.73
CA TYR A 63 -17.63 -13.82 14.70
C TYR A 63 -17.06 -15.06 14.01
N GLY A 64 -17.76 -15.59 13.02
CA GLY A 64 -17.29 -16.72 12.23
C GLY A 64 -16.00 -16.43 11.47
N TYR A 65 -15.89 -15.23 10.88
CA TYR A 65 -14.71 -14.83 10.13
C TYR A 65 -13.49 -14.63 11.04
N GLY A 66 -13.66 -13.91 12.16
CA GLY A 66 -12.59 -13.72 13.15
C GLY A 66 -12.04 -15.02 13.70
N TYR A 67 -12.92 -16.00 13.98
CA TYR A 67 -12.52 -17.33 14.41
C TYR A 67 -11.77 -18.09 13.32
N ALA A 68 -12.32 -18.18 12.09
CA ALA A 68 -11.69 -18.89 10.97
C ALA A 68 -10.32 -18.30 10.60
N TYR A 69 -10.21 -16.97 10.58
CA TYR A 69 -8.98 -16.24 10.37
C TYR A 69 -7.92 -16.58 11.45
N SER A 70 -8.33 -16.62 12.70
CA SER A 70 -7.44 -16.85 13.83
C SER A 70 -6.83 -18.25 13.84
N GLN A 71 -7.52 -19.25 13.30
CA GLN A 71 -6.96 -20.60 13.14
C GLN A 71 -5.68 -20.62 12.30
N ASP A 72 -5.51 -19.65 11.40
CA ASP A 72 -4.37 -19.59 10.49
C ASP A 72 -3.34 -18.50 10.86
N ASN A 73 -3.80 -17.33 11.36
CA ASN A 73 -2.97 -16.12 11.41
C ASN A 73 -3.14 -15.25 12.68
N PHE A 74 -3.72 -15.77 13.77
CA PHE A 74 -4.02 -15.02 15.00
C PHE A 74 -2.85 -14.13 15.48
N CYS A 75 -1.65 -14.73 15.60
CA CYS A 75 -0.49 -14.06 16.19
C CYS A 75 -0.05 -12.81 15.42
N VAL A 76 -0.24 -12.80 14.10
CA VAL A 76 0.14 -11.66 13.24
C VAL A 76 -0.69 -10.43 13.62
N THR A 77 -2.01 -10.57 13.70
CA THR A 77 -2.91 -9.46 14.05
C THR A 77 -2.81 -9.06 15.51
N MET A 78 -2.63 -10.02 16.42
CA MET A 78 -2.53 -9.72 17.85
C MET A 78 -1.35 -8.82 18.18
N ARG A 79 -0.19 -9.03 17.54
CA ARG A 79 0.99 -8.15 17.64
C ARG A 79 0.67 -6.72 17.23
N GLU A 80 -0.01 -6.57 16.10
CA GLU A 80 -0.38 -5.25 15.55
C GLU A 80 -1.40 -4.52 16.43
N ILE A 81 -2.36 -5.24 17.01
CA ILE A 81 -3.34 -4.69 17.96
C ILE A 81 -2.62 -4.12 19.19
N ALA A 82 -1.69 -4.89 19.77
CA ALA A 82 -0.92 -4.45 20.95
C ALA A 82 -0.12 -3.17 20.67
N GLN A 83 0.48 -3.05 19.48
CA GLN A 83 1.19 -1.85 19.06
C GLN A 83 0.25 -0.66 18.81
N ALA A 84 -0.86 -0.89 18.09
CA ALA A 84 -1.82 0.17 17.77
C ALA A 84 -2.50 0.74 19.02
N GLY A 85 -2.67 -0.07 20.06
CA GLY A 85 -3.18 0.35 21.37
C GLY A 85 -2.18 1.16 22.22
N GLY A 86 -0.92 1.34 21.75
CA GLY A 86 0.13 2.04 22.49
C GLY A 86 0.49 1.34 23.80
N ARG A 87 0.59 0.00 23.78
CA ARG A 87 0.89 -0.84 24.94
C ARG A 87 2.13 -1.70 24.75
N TRP A 88 2.84 -1.52 23.66
CA TRP A 88 3.95 -2.40 23.33
C TRP A 88 5.08 -2.32 24.36
N ALA A 89 5.46 -1.14 24.81
CA ALA A 89 6.51 -0.95 25.83
C ALA A 89 6.09 -1.45 27.21
N GLU A 90 4.80 -1.33 27.56
CA GLU A 90 4.24 -1.92 28.80
C GLU A 90 4.40 -3.44 28.82
N LEU A 91 4.30 -4.08 27.66
CA LEU A 91 4.30 -5.53 27.51
C LEU A 91 5.69 -6.11 27.23
N THR A 92 6.57 -5.35 26.54
CA THR A 92 7.86 -5.85 26.05
C THR A 92 9.10 -5.05 26.50
N GLY A 93 8.91 -3.91 27.14
CA GLY A 93 9.98 -3.00 27.57
C GLY A 93 10.58 -2.13 26.45
N SER A 94 10.09 -2.25 25.20
CA SER A 94 10.70 -1.62 24.03
C SER A 94 9.75 -0.68 23.28
N GLN A 95 10.30 0.27 22.51
CA GLN A 95 9.57 1.18 21.60
C GLN A 95 8.57 2.12 22.28
N VAL A 96 8.88 2.62 23.47
CA VAL A 96 7.98 3.51 24.24
C VAL A 96 7.60 4.79 23.48
N GLU A 97 8.48 5.30 22.59
CA GLU A 97 8.22 6.46 21.74
C GLU A 97 7.05 6.19 20.78
N ARG A 98 6.97 4.98 20.24
CA ARG A 98 5.83 4.58 19.38
C ARG A 98 4.54 4.47 20.18
N ASP A 99 4.59 3.96 21.40
CA ASP A 99 3.41 3.91 22.26
C ASP A 99 2.92 5.33 22.60
N HIS A 100 3.81 6.29 22.84
CA HIS A 100 3.40 7.69 23.02
C HIS A 100 2.67 8.23 21.79
N LEU A 101 3.18 7.98 20.57
CA LEU A 101 2.53 8.44 19.34
C LEU A 101 1.13 7.83 19.19
N TRP A 102 0.98 6.52 19.37
CA TRP A 102 -0.33 5.88 19.27
C TRP A 102 -1.30 6.34 20.35
N ARG A 103 -0.84 6.55 21.58
CA ARG A 103 -1.65 7.12 22.67
C ARG A 103 -2.05 8.59 22.36
N TYR A 104 -1.16 9.37 21.77
CA TYR A 104 -1.51 10.71 21.30
C TYR A 104 -2.59 10.67 20.22
N LEU A 105 -2.41 9.85 19.19
CA LEU A 105 -3.33 9.75 18.06
C LEU A 105 -4.70 9.19 18.47
N ASN A 106 -4.74 8.18 19.32
CA ASN A 106 -5.97 7.54 19.73
C ASN A 106 -6.70 8.26 20.87
N GLY A 107 -6.00 9.05 21.67
CA GLY A 107 -6.57 9.67 22.86
C GLY A 107 -7.00 8.65 23.92
N ASN A 108 -8.02 8.98 24.68
CA ASN A 108 -8.61 8.01 25.60
C ASN A 108 -9.70 7.16 24.90
N LYS A 109 -9.95 5.95 25.45
CA LYS A 109 -10.86 4.98 24.83
C LYS A 109 -12.31 5.48 24.70
N GLU A 110 -12.80 6.33 25.60
CA GLU A 110 -14.16 6.90 25.53
C GLU A 110 -14.29 7.88 24.37
N GLN A 111 -13.31 8.77 24.21
CA GLN A 111 -13.29 9.72 23.12
C GLN A 111 -13.10 8.98 21.78
N PHE A 112 -12.18 8.01 21.73
CA PHE A 112 -11.99 7.16 20.55
C PHE A 112 -13.28 6.46 20.12
N LYS A 113 -14.02 5.91 21.11
CA LYS A 113 -15.31 5.28 20.85
C LYS A 113 -16.29 6.25 20.22
N ALA A 114 -16.44 7.45 20.80
CA ALA A 114 -17.38 8.47 20.31
C ALA A 114 -17.02 8.96 18.90
N ASP A 115 -15.72 9.20 18.64
CA ASP A 115 -15.26 9.79 17.37
C ASP A 115 -15.18 8.77 16.25
N PHE A 116 -14.94 7.48 16.57
CA PHE A 116 -14.54 6.48 15.60
C PHE A 116 -15.45 5.25 15.53
N PHE A 117 -16.05 4.81 16.58
CA PHE A 117 -16.90 3.63 16.58
C PHE A 117 -18.40 3.99 16.53
N ASP A 118 -18.84 4.90 17.36
CA ASP A 118 -20.28 5.23 17.48
C ASP A 118 -20.82 5.93 16.22
N VAL A 119 -19.95 6.53 15.41
CA VAL A 119 -20.31 7.18 14.14
C VAL A 119 -20.51 6.19 12.98
N LEU A 120 -20.04 4.95 13.11
CA LEU A 120 -20.22 3.92 12.08
C LEU A 120 -21.69 3.49 11.95
N PRO A 121 -22.12 3.03 10.77
CA PRO A 121 -23.37 2.29 10.61
C PRO A 121 -23.46 1.09 11.55
N GLN A 122 -24.68 0.73 12.02
CA GLN A 122 -24.87 -0.38 12.95
C GLN A 122 -24.26 -1.70 12.44
N ARG A 123 -24.47 -2.02 11.15
CA ARG A 123 -23.93 -3.24 10.52
C ARG A 123 -22.40 -3.31 10.65
N ASP A 124 -21.72 -2.17 10.46
CA ASP A 124 -20.26 -2.08 10.49
C ASP A 124 -19.75 -2.26 11.92
N ARG A 125 -20.46 -1.69 12.91
CA ARG A 125 -20.18 -1.92 14.33
C ARG A 125 -20.34 -3.38 14.70
N ASP A 126 -21.43 -4.01 14.25
CA ASP A 126 -21.71 -5.41 14.54
C ASP A 126 -20.65 -6.33 13.94
N LEU A 127 -20.23 -6.06 12.68
CA LEU A 127 -19.17 -6.82 11.99
C LEU A 127 -17.84 -6.78 12.75
N VAL A 128 -17.39 -5.58 13.15
CA VAL A 128 -16.12 -5.41 13.88
C VAL A 128 -16.20 -6.04 15.28
N THR A 129 -17.32 -5.85 15.97
CA THR A 129 -17.55 -6.44 17.30
C THR A 129 -17.53 -7.97 17.23
N GLY A 130 -18.25 -8.54 16.26
CA GLY A 130 -18.24 -9.98 16.03
C GLY A 130 -16.84 -10.51 15.68
N PHE A 131 -16.09 -9.81 14.81
CA PHE A 131 -14.75 -10.25 14.44
C PHE A 131 -13.80 -10.30 15.65
N ALA A 132 -13.81 -9.27 16.49
CA ALA A 132 -13.03 -9.26 17.73
C ALA A 132 -13.45 -10.41 18.68
N ALA A 133 -14.76 -10.64 18.82
CA ALA A 133 -15.29 -11.75 19.63
C ALA A 133 -14.87 -13.12 19.07
N GLY A 134 -14.88 -13.30 17.74
CA GLY A 134 -14.42 -14.54 17.08
C GLY A 134 -12.94 -14.82 17.30
N MET A 135 -12.09 -13.79 17.23
CA MET A 135 -10.67 -13.92 17.54
C MET A 135 -10.43 -14.29 19.02
N ASN A 136 -11.15 -13.65 19.96
CA ASN A 136 -11.07 -13.99 21.38
C ASN A 136 -11.56 -15.43 21.66
N ARG A 137 -12.63 -15.86 20.97
CA ARG A 137 -13.12 -17.24 21.09
C ARG A 137 -12.04 -18.27 20.70
N TYR A 138 -11.31 -18.02 19.63
CA TYR A 138 -10.18 -18.86 19.25
C TYR A 138 -9.09 -18.86 20.32
N LEU A 139 -8.76 -17.70 20.89
CA LEU A 139 -7.76 -17.58 21.97
C LEU A 139 -8.20 -18.37 23.21
N ASP A 140 -9.48 -18.24 23.62
CA ASP A 140 -10.03 -18.92 24.79
C ASP A 140 -10.04 -20.45 24.64
N GLU A 141 -10.37 -20.94 23.43
CA GLU A 141 -10.36 -22.37 23.14
C GLU A 141 -8.94 -22.96 23.01
N THR A 142 -8.05 -22.22 22.39
CA THR A 142 -6.67 -22.65 22.15
C THR A 142 -5.84 -22.54 23.43
N GLY A 143 -6.01 -21.47 24.17
CA GLY A 143 -5.18 -21.09 25.31
C GLY A 143 -3.80 -20.55 24.87
N ILE A 144 -3.29 -19.56 25.59
CA ILE A 144 -2.04 -18.86 25.26
C ILE A 144 -0.82 -19.79 25.15
N ASP A 145 -0.80 -20.86 25.95
CA ASP A 145 0.31 -21.84 25.99
C ASP A 145 0.29 -22.83 24.82
N ASN A 146 -0.78 -22.85 24.05
CA ASN A 146 -0.94 -23.73 22.89
C ASN A 146 -0.90 -22.99 21.56
N LEU A 147 -0.71 -21.65 21.57
CA LEU A 147 -0.55 -20.86 20.36
C LEU A 147 0.71 -21.28 19.59
N PRO A 148 0.81 -20.99 18.28
CA PRO A 148 1.98 -21.32 17.48
C PRO A 148 3.28 -20.70 18.03
N GLU A 149 4.40 -21.40 17.84
CA GLU A 149 5.76 -20.92 18.08
C GLU A 149 6.43 -20.45 16.77
N GLY A 150 7.61 -19.83 16.88
CA GLY A 150 8.45 -19.43 15.76
C GLY A 150 8.21 -17.98 15.33
N GLU A 151 8.72 -17.61 14.16
CA GLU A 151 8.78 -16.21 13.66
C GLU A 151 7.41 -15.52 13.65
N ASN A 152 6.37 -16.24 13.23
CA ASN A 152 4.99 -15.74 13.19
C ASN A 152 4.13 -16.29 14.34
N GLY A 153 4.76 -16.84 15.41
CA GLY A 153 4.10 -17.36 16.57
C GLY A 153 3.98 -16.36 17.71
N CYS A 154 3.18 -16.73 18.71
CA CYS A 154 2.96 -15.89 19.89
C CYS A 154 2.69 -16.69 21.16
N ARG A 155 3.18 -17.93 21.23
CA ARG A 155 2.99 -18.79 22.41
C ARG A 155 3.55 -18.15 23.66
N SER A 156 2.71 -18.00 24.67
CA SER A 156 3.07 -17.42 25.98
C SER A 156 3.69 -16.00 25.91
N GLU A 157 3.47 -15.30 24.81
CA GLU A 157 3.98 -13.95 24.66
C GLU A 157 3.15 -12.95 25.51
N PRO A 158 3.79 -12.00 26.20
CA PRO A 158 3.09 -11.07 27.10
C PRO A 158 2.15 -10.10 26.38
N TRP A 159 2.29 -9.95 25.06
CA TRP A 159 1.43 -9.11 24.24
C TRP A 159 0.19 -9.85 23.69
N VAL A 160 -0.06 -11.08 24.12
CA VAL A 160 -1.29 -11.83 23.83
C VAL A 160 -2.28 -11.65 24.98
N TYR A 161 -3.42 -11.04 24.69
CA TYR A 161 -4.50 -10.79 25.66
C TYR A 161 -5.85 -10.72 24.95
N SER A 162 -6.94 -10.86 25.67
CA SER A 162 -8.29 -10.62 25.14
C SER A 162 -8.51 -9.12 24.93
N PHE A 163 -9.03 -8.75 23.77
CA PHE A 163 -9.19 -7.37 23.33
C PHE A 163 -10.62 -7.08 22.88
N ASP A 164 -11.02 -5.83 22.85
CA ASP A 164 -12.36 -5.44 22.39
C ASP A 164 -12.36 -4.87 20.95
N GLN A 165 -13.53 -4.53 20.46
CA GLN A 165 -13.71 -3.93 19.14
C GLN A 165 -12.98 -2.60 18.96
N LEU A 166 -12.73 -1.85 20.04
CA LEU A 166 -12.01 -0.58 19.94
C LEU A 166 -10.51 -0.80 19.72
N ASP A 167 -9.95 -1.82 20.35
CA ASP A 167 -8.54 -2.20 20.12
C ASP A 167 -8.34 -2.65 18.66
N LEU A 168 -9.30 -3.39 18.10
CA LEU A 168 -9.31 -3.73 16.69
C LEU A 168 -9.43 -2.48 15.79
N MET A 169 -10.32 -1.54 16.14
CA MET A 169 -10.48 -0.29 15.40
C MET A 169 -9.20 0.58 15.43
N MET A 170 -8.45 0.59 16.53
CA MET A 170 -7.15 1.26 16.59
C MET A 170 -6.16 0.63 15.60
N TYR A 171 -6.17 -0.68 15.46
CA TYR A 171 -5.37 -1.37 14.45
C TYR A 171 -5.82 -1.03 13.01
N LEU A 172 -7.11 -1.00 12.71
CA LEU A 172 -7.62 -0.58 11.39
C LEU A 172 -7.19 0.84 11.05
N ARG A 173 -7.21 1.74 12.03
CA ARG A 173 -6.69 3.10 11.87
C ARG A 173 -5.19 3.14 11.59
N LYS A 174 -4.41 2.29 12.28
CA LYS A 174 -2.97 2.17 12.05
C LYS A 174 -2.67 1.81 10.59
N ILE A 175 -3.41 0.86 10.01
CA ILE A 175 -3.24 0.47 8.59
C ILE A 175 -3.45 1.68 7.66
N ALA A 176 -4.48 2.48 7.89
CA ALA A 176 -4.74 3.66 7.07
C ALA A 176 -3.62 4.72 7.19
N LEU A 177 -3.02 4.87 8.37
CA LEU A 177 -1.98 5.86 8.63
C LEU A 177 -0.56 5.42 8.20
N GLN A 178 -0.37 4.16 7.78
CA GLN A 178 0.93 3.69 7.26
C GLN A 178 1.42 4.47 6.03
N ALA A 179 0.49 5.06 5.28
CA ALA A 179 0.82 5.87 4.11
C ALA A 179 1.03 7.36 4.42
N SER A 180 0.87 7.79 5.67
CA SER A 180 0.99 9.18 6.11
C SER A 180 1.68 9.30 7.47
N THR A 181 0.98 9.51 8.55
CA THR A 181 1.54 9.76 9.90
C THR A 181 2.45 8.63 10.42
N ASP A 182 2.13 7.35 10.16
CA ASP A 182 2.98 6.19 10.55
C ASP A 182 4.00 5.79 9.47
N GLN A 183 4.09 6.52 8.37
CA GLN A 183 5.17 6.34 7.41
C GLN A 183 6.52 6.66 8.07
N GLY A 184 7.52 5.79 7.87
CA GLY A 184 8.74 5.77 8.67
C GLY A 184 9.41 7.14 8.89
N ILE A 185 9.64 7.90 7.81
CA ILE A 185 10.31 9.20 7.88
C ILE A 185 9.43 10.26 8.58
N VAL A 186 8.13 10.27 8.29
CA VAL A 186 7.18 11.20 8.89
C VAL A 186 7.06 10.93 10.39
N ARG A 187 6.86 9.68 10.76
CA ARG A 187 6.81 9.25 12.17
C ARG A 187 8.08 9.63 12.91
N ASP A 188 9.25 9.35 12.32
CA ASP A 188 10.53 9.63 12.96
C ASP A 188 10.77 11.13 13.11
N ALA A 189 10.30 11.97 12.16
CA ALA A 189 10.31 13.43 12.26
C ALA A 189 9.37 13.96 13.35
N ILE A 190 8.19 13.36 13.54
CA ILE A 190 7.29 13.67 14.66
C ILE A 190 7.97 13.32 16.00
N LEU A 191 8.60 12.15 16.06
CA LEU A 191 9.27 11.67 17.26
C LEU A 191 10.61 12.38 17.54
N ALA A 192 11.18 13.13 16.61
CA ALA A 192 12.39 13.91 16.81
C ALA A 192 12.14 15.25 17.55
N VAL A 193 10.88 15.72 17.62
CA VAL A 193 10.55 17.01 18.22
C VAL A 193 10.78 17.02 19.74
N GLU A 194 11.71 17.85 20.20
CA GLU A 194 12.03 18.05 21.64
C GLU A 194 11.34 19.28 22.26
N GLY A 195 10.75 20.14 21.44
CA GLY A 195 10.13 21.41 21.84
C GLY A 195 11.06 22.61 21.71
N PRO A 196 10.58 23.80 22.10
CA PRO A 196 11.35 25.03 21.93
C PRO A 196 12.63 25.00 22.81
N PRO A 197 13.78 25.47 22.27
CA PRO A 197 15.03 25.51 23.04
C PRO A 197 14.93 26.53 24.18
N SER A 198 15.66 26.25 25.26
CA SER A 198 15.70 27.12 26.46
C SER A 198 16.40 28.48 26.21
N GLN A 199 17.06 28.65 25.06
CA GLN A 199 17.70 29.90 24.64
C GLN A 199 17.36 30.16 23.17
N GLN A 200 17.09 31.44 22.81
CA GLN A 200 16.88 31.83 21.42
C GLN A 200 18.09 31.45 20.57
N VAL A 201 17.84 30.64 19.56
CA VAL A 201 18.81 30.33 18.51
C VAL A 201 18.68 31.40 17.42
N ALA A 202 19.78 32.07 17.10
CA ALA A 202 19.79 33.07 16.04
C ALA A 202 19.52 32.38 14.68
N SER A 203 18.51 32.84 13.94
CA SER A 203 18.24 32.39 12.57
C SER A 203 19.44 32.66 11.67
N ALA A 204 19.89 31.66 10.91
CA ALA A 204 20.87 31.83 9.87
C ALA A 204 20.16 32.07 8.52
N ASN A 205 20.61 33.05 7.74
CA ASN A 205 20.06 33.26 6.38
C ASN A 205 20.70 32.26 5.43
N LEU A 206 19.93 31.31 4.90
CA LEU A 206 20.35 30.55 3.71
C LEU A 206 20.17 31.45 2.47
N GLN A 207 21.24 31.81 1.84
CA GLN A 207 21.22 32.49 0.54
C GLN A 207 21.23 31.52 -0.66
N GLU A 208 21.63 30.25 -0.42
CA GLU A 208 21.67 29.21 -1.46
C GLU A 208 21.41 27.82 -0.84
N VAL A 209 20.71 26.96 -1.59
CA VAL A 209 20.55 25.55 -1.25
C VAL A 209 21.89 24.84 -1.39
N SER A 210 22.37 24.23 -0.29
CA SER A 210 23.63 23.50 -0.31
C SER A 210 23.50 22.25 -1.20
N PRO A 211 24.57 21.79 -1.88
CA PRO A 211 24.55 20.53 -2.62
C PRO A 211 24.22 19.32 -1.75
N SER A 212 24.50 19.37 -0.42
CA SER A 212 24.10 18.32 0.54
C SER A 212 22.61 18.33 0.79
N LEU A 213 22.01 19.50 1.04
CA LEU A 213 20.55 19.62 1.21
C LEU A 213 19.81 19.11 -0.05
N TYR A 214 20.22 19.54 -1.25
CA TYR A 214 19.64 19.05 -2.49
C TYR A 214 19.69 17.51 -2.58
N ARG A 215 20.85 16.91 -2.30
CA ARG A 215 21.03 15.46 -2.31
C ARG A 215 20.15 14.77 -1.28
N ASN A 216 20.12 15.29 -0.05
CA ASN A 216 19.35 14.71 1.05
C ASN A 216 17.84 14.78 0.79
N LEU A 217 17.34 15.90 0.22
CA LEU A 217 15.93 16.04 -0.17
C LEU A 217 15.55 15.10 -1.32
N LYS A 218 16.46 14.90 -2.27
CA LYS A 218 16.25 13.92 -3.34
C LYS A 218 16.18 12.49 -2.77
N ILE A 219 17.11 12.12 -1.90
CA ILE A 219 17.11 10.83 -1.18
C ILE A 219 15.82 10.69 -0.36
N LEU A 220 15.36 11.74 0.27
CA LEU A 220 14.10 11.77 1.01
C LEU A 220 12.91 11.46 0.09
N GLY A 221 12.78 12.15 -1.04
CA GLY A 221 11.74 11.87 -2.04
C GLY A 221 11.79 10.43 -2.55
N ASP A 222 13.00 9.91 -2.79
CA ASP A 222 13.21 8.53 -3.20
C ASP A 222 12.83 7.52 -2.11
N ASN A 223 13.05 7.82 -0.83
CA ASN A 223 12.74 6.93 0.31
C ASN A 223 11.27 6.93 0.72
N ILE A 224 10.48 7.95 0.36
CA ILE A 224 9.01 7.94 0.55
C ILE A 224 8.35 6.96 -0.42
N ARG A 225 9.02 6.62 -1.51
CA ARG A 225 8.54 5.59 -2.42
C ARG A 225 8.57 4.23 -1.72
N PRO A 226 7.45 3.51 -1.62
CA PRO A 226 7.49 2.13 -1.16
C PRO A 226 8.30 1.32 -2.18
N SER A 227 9.57 1.08 -1.90
CA SER A 227 10.50 0.41 -2.83
C SER A 227 10.14 -1.07 -3.08
N GLU A 228 9.35 -1.67 -2.21
CA GLU A 228 9.07 -3.11 -2.19
C GLU A 228 7.59 -3.46 -2.39
N VAL A 229 6.70 -2.48 -2.25
CA VAL A 229 5.25 -2.67 -2.46
C VAL A 229 4.80 -1.98 -3.73
N GLY A 230 3.85 -2.57 -4.39
CA GLY A 230 3.29 -2.05 -5.61
C GLY A 230 2.07 -2.86 -6.00
N SER A 231 1.65 -2.76 -7.23
CA SER A 231 0.55 -3.58 -7.75
C SER A 231 0.50 -3.50 -9.27
N ASN A 232 -0.25 -4.40 -9.89
CA ASN A 232 -0.73 -4.25 -11.25
C ASN A 232 -2.23 -4.49 -11.28
N ALA A 233 -2.90 -3.81 -12.17
CA ALA A 233 -4.28 -4.10 -12.52
C ALA A 233 -4.51 -3.95 -14.02
N ILE A 234 -5.35 -4.82 -14.58
CA ILE A 234 -5.92 -4.69 -15.91
C ILE A 234 -7.42 -4.94 -15.77
N VAL A 235 -8.22 -4.00 -16.24
CA VAL A 235 -9.66 -4.18 -16.36
C VAL A 235 -10.06 -4.06 -17.84
N ALA A 236 -10.93 -4.95 -18.29
CA ALA A 236 -11.46 -4.98 -19.64
C ALA A 236 -12.99 -5.02 -19.58
N GLY A 237 -13.63 -4.03 -20.18
CA GLY A 237 -15.07 -4.02 -20.41
C GLY A 237 -15.44 -4.83 -21.66
N GLY A 238 -16.72 -4.95 -21.92
CA GLY A 238 -17.25 -5.81 -22.96
C GLY A 238 -16.79 -5.52 -24.39
N ASP A 239 -16.28 -4.31 -24.66
CA ASP A 239 -15.74 -3.99 -25.99
C ASP A 239 -14.30 -4.52 -26.19
N ALA A 240 -13.66 -4.94 -25.10
CA ALA A 240 -12.30 -5.50 -25.11
C ALA A 240 -12.24 -6.99 -24.75
N THR A 241 -13.40 -7.66 -24.55
CA THR A 241 -13.49 -9.07 -24.19
C THR A 241 -14.24 -9.88 -25.23
N GLN A 242 -13.86 -11.15 -25.41
CA GLN A 242 -14.53 -12.04 -26.36
C GLN A 242 -15.97 -12.37 -25.96
N SER A 243 -16.26 -12.39 -24.67
CA SER A 243 -17.60 -12.67 -24.12
C SER A 243 -18.57 -11.47 -24.21
N GLY A 244 -18.04 -10.25 -24.39
CA GLY A 244 -18.83 -9.01 -24.25
C GLY A 244 -19.16 -8.63 -22.81
N LEU A 245 -18.66 -9.40 -21.81
CA LEU A 245 -18.85 -9.20 -20.37
C LEU A 245 -17.58 -8.58 -19.77
N GLY A 246 -17.68 -8.12 -18.52
CA GLY A 246 -16.51 -7.57 -17.83
C GLY A 246 -15.44 -8.61 -17.50
N MET A 247 -14.19 -8.15 -17.36
CA MET A 247 -13.07 -8.99 -16.97
C MET A 247 -12.07 -8.17 -16.16
N LEU A 248 -11.49 -8.76 -15.11
CA LEU A 248 -10.56 -8.08 -14.21
C LEU A 248 -9.37 -8.96 -13.86
N LEU A 249 -8.17 -8.40 -13.97
CA LEU A 249 -6.94 -8.93 -13.37
C LEU A 249 -6.50 -8.01 -12.23
N GLY A 250 -6.41 -8.56 -11.02
CA GLY A 250 -5.82 -7.91 -9.85
C GLY A 250 -4.54 -8.61 -9.44
N ASN A 251 -3.48 -7.84 -9.18
CA ASN A 251 -2.19 -8.37 -8.75
C ASN A 251 -1.46 -7.38 -7.82
N PRO A 252 -1.85 -7.30 -6.54
CA PRO A 252 -1.10 -6.53 -5.56
C PRO A 252 0.28 -7.14 -5.29
N HIS A 253 1.27 -6.28 -5.12
CA HIS A 253 2.61 -6.63 -4.68
C HIS A 253 2.77 -6.19 -3.21
N GLN A 254 2.55 -7.12 -2.31
CA GLN A 254 2.55 -6.86 -0.87
C GLN A 254 3.58 -7.76 -0.16
N PRO A 255 3.95 -7.42 1.08
CA PRO A 255 4.82 -8.28 1.90
C PRO A 255 4.26 -9.70 2.05
N TRP A 256 5.16 -10.68 2.07
CA TRP A 256 4.79 -12.09 2.30
C TRP A 256 4.81 -12.48 3.77
N ASN A 257 5.20 -11.56 4.64
CA ASN A 257 5.20 -11.70 6.09
C ASN A 257 4.51 -10.49 6.75
N GLY A 258 4.06 -10.68 8.00
CA GLY A 258 3.45 -9.61 8.80
C GLY A 258 2.05 -9.19 8.33
N SER A 259 1.61 -8.01 8.76
CA SER A 259 0.26 -7.47 8.52
C SER A 259 -0.06 -7.15 7.06
N GLY A 260 0.95 -7.01 6.22
CA GLY A 260 0.78 -6.80 4.78
C GLY A 260 0.42 -8.04 3.97
N ARG A 261 0.40 -9.24 4.57
CA ARG A 261 -0.05 -10.47 3.91
C ARG A 261 -1.53 -10.42 3.60
N TRP A 262 -1.92 -11.14 2.55
CA TRP A 262 -3.31 -11.39 2.23
C TRP A 262 -3.83 -12.67 2.88
N TYR A 263 -5.15 -12.76 3.04
CA TYR A 263 -5.87 -13.92 3.53
C TYR A 263 -7.16 -14.08 2.72
N GLU A 264 -7.34 -15.22 2.06
CA GLU A 264 -8.54 -15.51 1.25
C GLU A 264 -9.72 -15.90 2.14
N ALA A 265 -10.90 -15.40 1.80
CA ALA A 265 -12.16 -15.78 2.46
C ALA A 265 -13.37 -15.54 1.56
N HIS A 266 -14.46 -16.23 1.89
CA HIS A 266 -15.80 -15.99 1.32
C HIS A 266 -16.79 -15.76 2.47
N LEU A 267 -17.46 -14.61 2.42
CA LEU A 267 -18.33 -14.11 3.49
C LEU A 267 -19.76 -13.97 2.95
N THR A 268 -20.74 -14.62 3.62
CA THR A 268 -22.13 -14.67 3.14
C THR A 268 -23.15 -14.37 4.25
N ILE A 269 -24.02 -13.39 4.01
CA ILE A 269 -25.30 -13.22 4.67
C ILE A 269 -26.36 -13.42 3.60
N PRO A 270 -27.17 -14.50 3.65
CA PRO A 270 -28.11 -14.83 2.59
C PRO A 270 -29.05 -13.65 2.23
N GLY A 271 -29.04 -13.26 0.95
CA GLY A 271 -29.89 -12.17 0.44
C GLY A 271 -29.40 -10.74 0.78
N GLU A 272 -28.31 -10.57 1.53
CA GLU A 272 -27.79 -9.26 1.92
C GLU A 272 -26.34 -9.03 1.50
N TYR A 273 -25.46 -10.01 1.69
CA TYR A 273 -24.03 -9.89 1.42
C TYR A 273 -23.46 -11.23 0.93
N ASN A 274 -22.70 -11.21 -0.14
CA ASN A 274 -22.05 -12.40 -0.66
C ASN A 274 -20.78 -12.01 -1.45
N ALA A 275 -19.63 -11.97 -0.77
CA ALA A 275 -18.38 -11.51 -1.32
C ALA A 275 -17.24 -12.49 -1.04
N ALA A 276 -16.44 -12.78 -2.06
CA ALA A 276 -15.25 -13.62 -1.99
C ALA A 276 -14.01 -12.86 -2.46
N GLY A 277 -12.85 -13.31 -2.04
CA GLY A 277 -11.57 -12.70 -2.40
C GLY A 277 -10.57 -12.74 -1.25
N ALA A 278 -9.81 -11.66 -1.06
CA ALA A 278 -8.82 -11.59 0.01
C ALA A 278 -8.79 -10.24 0.70
N SER A 279 -8.28 -10.25 1.94
CA SER A 279 -8.03 -9.06 2.75
C SER A 279 -6.63 -9.08 3.35
N LEU A 280 -6.10 -7.92 3.68
CA LEU A 280 -4.92 -7.85 4.54
C LEU A 280 -5.25 -8.45 5.92
N GLN A 281 -4.22 -8.88 6.62
CA GLN A 281 -4.35 -9.58 7.90
C GLN A 281 -5.22 -8.80 8.89
N GLY A 282 -6.21 -9.47 9.49
CA GLY A 282 -7.06 -8.91 10.52
C GLY A 282 -8.09 -7.87 10.08
N LEU A 283 -8.29 -7.65 8.78
CA LEU A 283 -9.38 -6.80 8.28
C LEU A 283 -10.68 -7.60 8.19
N PRO A 284 -11.80 -7.12 8.76
CA PRO A 284 -13.07 -7.85 8.83
C PRO A 284 -13.91 -7.78 7.53
N TRP A 285 -13.34 -7.39 6.39
CA TRP A 285 -14.03 -7.27 5.10
C TRP A 285 -13.20 -7.83 3.95
N ILE A 286 -13.77 -8.00 2.77
CA ILE A 286 -13.02 -8.38 1.56
C ILE A 286 -12.42 -7.13 0.92
N GLY A 287 -11.09 -7.06 0.90
CA GLY A 287 -10.32 -5.94 0.35
C GLY A 287 -10.28 -5.93 -1.19
N ILE A 288 -9.81 -7.03 -1.78
CA ILE A 288 -9.82 -7.30 -3.22
C ILE A 288 -10.68 -8.53 -3.45
N GLY A 289 -11.61 -8.48 -4.39
CA GLY A 289 -12.51 -9.62 -4.53
C GLY A 289 -13.56 -9.47 -5.62
N PHE A 290 -14.57 -10.29 -5.48
CA PHE A 290 -15.68 -10.39 -6.44
C PHE A 290 -16.95 -10.85 -5.73
N THR A 291 -18.06 -10.58 -6.42
CA THR A 291 -19.41 -11.02 -6.08
C THR A 291 -20.03 -11.65 -7.32
N ARG A 292 -21.33 -11.98 -7.23
CA ARG A 292 -22.12 -12.36 -8.41
C ARG A 292 -22.07 -11.30 -9.52
N ASP A 293 -22.04 -10.02 -9.13
CA ASP A 293 -22.33 -8.91 -10.06
C ASP A 293 -21.10 -8.08 -10.42
N VAL A 294 -20.13 -7.93 -9.49
CA VAL A 294 -18.96 -7.07 -9.66
C VAL A 294 -17.67 -7.77 -9.19
N ALA A 295 -16.55 -7.38 -9.79
CA ALA A 295 -15.20 -7.71 -9.32
C ALA A 295 -14.39 -6.43 -9.20
N TRP A 296 -13.51 -6.36 -8.17
CA TRP A 296 -12.70 -5.18 -7.92
C TRP A 296 -11.30 -5.53 -7.47
N THR A 297 -10.38 -4.66 -7.80
CA THR A 297 -9.01 -4.63 -7.32
C THR A 297 -8.54 -3.19 -7.20
N HIS A 298 -7.38 -3.00 -6.56
CA HIS A 298 -6.78 -1.69 -6.48
C HIS A 298 -5.26 -1.76 -6.65
N THR A 299 -4.66 -0.64 -7.09
CA THR A 299 -3.22 -0.45 -7.08
C THR A 299 -2.89 0.73 -6.17
N VAL A 300 -1.73 0.67 -5.52
CA VAL A 300 -1.25 1.81 -4.71
C VAL A 300 -1.01 3.01 -5.62
N ASP A 301 -1.56 4.15 -5.27
CA ASP A 301 -1.36 5.42 -5.94
C ASP A 301 -0.26 6.26 -5.26
N TYR A 302 0.19 7.29 -5.95
CA TYR A 302 1.15 8.29 -5.46
C TYR A 302 0.52 9.68 -5.36
N ALA A 303 -0.74 9.77 -4.96
CA ALA A 303 -1.33 11.05 -4.60
C ALA A 303 -0.75 11.56 -3.28
N THR A 304 -0.81 12.85 -3.06
CA THR A 304 -0.45 13.50 -1.81
C THR A 304 -1.39 13.04 -0.69
N ARG A 305 -0.85 12.60 0.46
CA ARG A 305 -1.62 12.13 1.63
C ARG A 305 -1.67 13.15 2.73
N PHE A 306 -0.69 14.01 2.77
CA PHE A 306 -0.55 15.07 3.76
C PHE A 306 0.14 16.26 3.12
N THR A 307 -0.06 17.41 3.70
CA THR A 307 0.72 18.61 3.36
C THR A 307 1.52 19.06 4.56
N LEU A 308 2.72 19.56 4.29
CA LEU A 308 3.52 20.26 5.28
C LEU A 308 3.16 21.74 5.25
N TYR A 309 3.06 22.35 6.41
CA TYR A 309 2.89 23.79 6.54
C TYR A 309 4.11 24.41 7.21
N GLU A 310 4.66 25.42 6.58
CA GLU A 310 5.70 26.25 7.16
C GLU A 310 5.02 27.44 7.87
N VAL A 311 5.13 27.50 9.19
CA VAL A 311 4.55 28.59 10.00
C VAL A 311 5.63 29.49 10.54
N THR A 312 5.47 30.81 10.43
CA THR A 312 6.42 31.81 10.95
C THR A 312 6.27 31.93 12.47
N LEU A 313 7.35 31.70 13.22
CA LEU A 313 7.31 31.80 14.68
C LEU A 313 7.40 33.24 15.18
N ASN A 314 6.74 33.50 16.32
CA ASN A 314 6.87 34.76 17.05
C ASN A 314 8.30 34.85 17.62
N PRO A 315 9.10 35.87 17.25
CA PRO A 315 10.47 35.99 17.71
C PRO A 315 10.56 36.26 19.25
N ASP A 316 9.50 36.76 19.86
CA ASP A 316 9.45 37.00 21.31
C ASP A 316 8.86 35.84 22.10
N ASN A 317 8.17 34.89 21.42
CA ASN A 317 7.56 33.71 22.04
C ASN A 317 7.58 32.49 21.08
N PRO A 318 8.51 31.56 21.18
CA PRO A 318 8.62 30.42 20.27
C PRO A 318 7.46 29.41 20.35
N MET A 319 6.52 29.61 21.28
CA MET A 319 5.28 28.84 21.38
C MET A 319 4.10 29.53 20.67
N GLN A 320 4.38 30.51 19.80
CA GLN A 320 3.39 31.19 18.99
C GLN A 320 3.83 31.29 17.55
N TYR A 321 2.88 31.21 16.62
CA TYR A 321 3.10 31.37 15.19
C TYR A 321 2.15 32.40 14.58
N ASP A 322 2.57 33.02 13.50
CA ASP A 322 1.76 33.97 12.75
C ASP A 322 0.67 33.26 11.93
N TYR A 323 -0.52 33.84 11.93
CA TYR A 323 -1.62 33.46 11.05
C TYR A 323 -2.44 34.74 10.70
N ASP A 324 -2.33 35.14 9.45
CA ASP A 324 -2.94 36.39 8.95
C ASP A 324 -2.60 37.62 9.79
N GLY A 325 -1.35 37.73 10.26
CA GLY A 325 -0.87 38.79 11.13
C GLY A 325 -1.36 38.69 12.58
N GLN A 326 -1.85 37.55 13.03
CA GLN A 326 -2.29 37.28 14.39
C GLN A 326 -1.45 36.10 14.97
N TRP A 327 -0.90 36.33 16.18
CA TRP A 327 -0.20 35.25 16.88
C TRP A 327 -1.18 34.22 17.43
N ARG A 328 -0.95 32.94 17.09
CA ARG A 328 -1.69 31.78 17.60
C ARG A 328 -0.77 30.91 18.44
N ASP A 329 -1.31 30.32 19.50
CA ASP A 329 -0.54 29.44 20.39
C ASP A 329 -0.34 28.05 19.77
N ILE A 330 0.88 27.51 19.88
CA ILE A 330 1.21 26.10 19.64
C ILE A 330 0.73 25.31 20.85
N GLN A 331 -0.03 24.28 20.63
CA GLN A 331 -0.55 23.41 21.68
C GLN A 331 0.52 22.39 22.10
N ALA A 332 0.68 22.22 23.42
CA ALA A 332 1.56 21.19 23.98
C ALA A 332 0.69 20.15 24.72
N THR A 333 0.78 18.90 24.31
CA THR A 333 0.02 17.78 24.90
C THR A 333 0.98 16.73 25.41
N THR A 334 0.99 16.51 26.72
CA THR A 334 1.83 15.46 27.34
C THR A 334 1.05 14.16 27.43
N VAL A 335 1.67 13.10 26.97
CA VAL A 335 1.15 11.73 26.96
C VAL A 335 2.08 10.85 27.77
N SER A 336 1.51 10.03 28.66
CA SER A 336 2.25 9.07 29.49
C SER A 336 2.10 7.66 28.91
N ALA A 337 3.19 6.88 28.87
CA ALA A 337 3.18 5.46 28.59
C ALA A 337 3.90 4.69 29.69
N GLN A 338 3.54 3.43 29.89
CA GLN A 338 4.24 2.53 30.79
C GLN A 338 5.33 1.78 30.04
N GLN A 339 6.50 1.64 30.63
CA GLN A 339 7.60 0.86 30.08
C GLN A 339 8.03 -0.21 31.09
N LEU A 340 8.00 -1.47 30.65
CA LEU A 340 8.50 -2.60 31.43
C LEU A 340 10.02 -2.51 31.52
N GLN A 341 10.55 -2.54 32.75
CA GLN A 341 11.96 -2.53 33.08
C GLN A 341 12.52 -3.94 33.21
N GLU A 342 13.86 -4.09 33.16
CA GLU A 342 14.52 -5.39 33.30
C GLU A 342 14.23 -6.11 34.63
N ASP A 343 13.91 -5.35 35.69
CA ASP A 343 13.54 -5.90 37.00
C ASP A 343 12.07 -6.31 37.12
N GLY A 344 11.28 -6.14 36.04
CA GLY A 344 9.86 -6.44 35.99
C GLY A 344 8.96 -5.32 36.52
N SER A 345 9.51 -4.18 36.95
CA SER A 345 8.72 -2.99 37.33
C SER A 345 8.24 -2.23 36.10
N LEU A 346 7.14 -1.47 36.26
CA LEU A 346 6.67 -0.53 35.24
C LEU A 346 7.10 0.90 35.60
N GLU A 347 7.76 1.56 34.68
CA GLU A 347 8.12 2.96 34.78
C GLU A 347 7.17 3.80 33.90
N THR A 348 6.69 4.92 34.45
CA THR A 348 5.91 5.89 33.66
C THR A 348 6.86 6.82 32.95
N VAL A 349 6.81 6.85 31.64
CA VAL A 349 7.58 7.74 30.77
C VAL A 349 6.62 8.74 30.14
N ASP A 350 6.94 10.02 30.23
CA ASP A 350 6.15 11.11 29.68
C ASP A 350 6.79 11.66 28.41
N ARG A 351 5.96 12.01 27.43
CA ARG A 351 6.37 12.70 26.22
C ARG A 351 5.39 13.81 25.86
N THR A 352 5.91 14.98 25.50
CA THR A 352 5.10 16.09 25.03
C THR A 352 5.12 16.17 23.51
N PHE A 353 3.94 16.16 22.90
CA PHE A 353 3.73 16.44 21.49
C PHE A 353 3.27 17.88 21.32
N TYR A 354 3.68 18.47 20.22
CA TYR A 354 3.32 19.85 19.87
C TYR A 354 2.51 19.86 18.59
N SER A 355 1.50 20.71 18.54
CA SER A 355 0.64 20.81 17.36
C SER A 355 0.16 22.24 17.12
N THR A 356 -0.09 22.55 15.86
CA THR A 356 -0.77 23.77 15.40
C THR A 356 -2.18 23.42 14.94
N GLN A 357 -2.91 24.37 14.37
CA GLN A 357 -4.20 24.09 13.73
C GLN A 357 -4.11 23.11 12.56
N TYR A 358 -2.94 22.94 11.98
CA TYR A 358 -2.68 22.00 10.89
C TYR A 358 -2.44 20.57 11.37
N GLY A 359 -1.92 20.41 12.56
CA GLY A 359 -1.63 19.13 13.18
C GLY A 359 -0.26 19.08 13.84
N LEU A 360 0.37 17.92 13.87
CA LEU A 360 1.62 17.69 14.59
C LEU A 360 2.80 18.47 13.99
N VAL A 361 3.65 18.96 14.89
CA VAL A 361 4.96 19.55 14.54
C VAL A 361 5.93 18.43 14.18
N LEU A 362 6.79 18.70 13.19
CA LEU A 362 7.84 17.80 12.70
C LEU A 362 9.21 18.46 12.82
N ASP A 363 10.22 17.66 13.16
CA ASP A 363 11.63 18.03 13.04
C ASP A 363 12.28 17.18 11.94
N LEU A 364 12.58 17.82 10.83
CA LEU A 364 13.22 17.19 9.67
C LEU A 364 14.77 17.23 9.74
N GLY A 365 15.33 17.59 10.90
CA GLY A 365 16.78 17.65 11.11
C GLY A 365 17.49 16.30 10.92
N GLY A 366 16.77 15.21 11.10
CA GLY A 366 17.27 13.86 10.78
C GLY A 366 17.46 13.61 9.28
N VAL A 367 16.77 14.39 8.42
CA VAL A 367 16.95 14.37 6.96
C VAL A 367 18.10 15.29 6.58
N ASP A 368 18.01 16.56 6.99
CA ASP A 368 19.10 17.53 6.83
C ASP A 368 19.00 18.59 7.95
N PRO A 369 20.10 18.89 8.66
CA PRO A 369 20.09 19.90 9.72
C PRO A 369 19.59 21.28 9.28
N ALA A 370 19.65 21.59 8.00
CA ALA A 370 19.19 22.88 7.47
C ALA A 370 17.65 23.01 7.44
N ILE A 371 16.88 21.91 7.51
CA ILE A 371 15.42 21.91 7.52
C ILE A 371 14.84 21.44 8.85
N GLY A 372 15.68 21.25 9.85
CA GLY A 372 15.28 20.84 11.20
C GLY A 372 15.36 21.96 12.22
N GLY A 373 14.92 21.62 13.44
CA GLY A 373 15.01 22.45 14.62
C GLY A 373 13.79 23.29 14.93
N TRP A 374 13.81 23.90 16.13
CA TRP A 374 12.80 24.81 16.61
C TRP A 374 13.45 26.13 17.09
N PRO A 375 13.46 27.21 16.31
CA PRO A 375 12.98 27.31 14.92
C PRO A 375 13.89 26.57 13.95
N THR A 376 13.39 26.39 12.72
CA THR A 376 14.26 26.13 11.57
C THR A 376 15.19 27.33 11.33
N PHE A 377 16.18 27.19 10.45
CA PHE A 377 17.09 28.30 10.15
C PHE A 377 16.37 29.56 9.58
N SER A 378 15.17 29.42 8.99
CA SER A 378 14.34 30.54 8.49
C SER A 378 13.49 31.22 9.55
N GLY A 379 13.56 30.79 10.80
CA GLY A 379 12.70 31.31 11.89
C GLY A 379 11.28 30.76 11.85
N THR A 380 11.08 29.67 11.18
CA THR A 380 9.79 29.00 10.96
C THR A 380 9.72 27.66 11.73
N LEU A 381 8.58 27.03 11.68
CA LEU A 381 8.34 25.69 12.19
C LEU A 381 7.56 24.89 11.15
N ILE A 382 7.83 23.59 11.04
CA ILE A 382 7.12 22.70 10.13
C ILE A 382 6.06 21.93 10.89
N THR A 383 4.85 21.90 10.36
CA THR A 383 3.73 21.12 10.90
C THR A 383 3.01 20.40 9.77
N MET A 384 2.30 19.32 10.07
CA MET A 384 1.69 18.44 9.05
C MET A 384 0.18 18.34 9.23
N ARG A 385 -0.54 18.46 8.12
CA ARG A 385 -1.97 18.12 8.04
C ARG A 385 -2.13 16.82 7.24
N ASP A 386 -2.79 15.81 7.84
CA ASP A 386 -2.92 14.46 7.31
C ASP A 386 -4.36 14.19 6.84
N ALA A 387 -4.52 13.84 5.55
CA ALA A 387 -5.81 13.51 4.94
C ALA A 387 -6.33 12.13 5.39
N ASN A 388 -5.44 11.23 5.81
CA ASN A 388 -5.80 9.89 6.24
C ASN A 388 -6.17 9.78 7.73
N LEU A 389 -6.08 10.86 8.48
CA LEU A 389 -6.31 10.83 9.94
C LEU A 389 -7.67 10.21 10.33
N TYR A 390 -8.67 10.36 9.47
CA TYR A 390 -10.03 9.82 9.66
C TYR A 390 -10.43 8.80 8.58
N THR A 391 -9.57 8.50 7.61
CA THR A 391 -9.91 7.60 6.49
C THR A 391 -10.15 6.17 6.94
N GLY A 392 -9.32 5.65 7.84
CA GLY A 392 -9.42 4.27 8.32
C GLY A 392 -10.79 3.86 8.88
N LEU A 393 -11.57 4.84 9.32
CA LEU A 393 -12.94 4.61 9.79
C LEU A 393 -13.93 4.40 8.65
N ARG A 394 -13.76 5.18 7.60
CA ARG A 394 -14.62 5.11 6.41
C ARG A 394 -14.32 3.89 5.56
N SER A 395 -13.11 3.29 5.70
CA SER A 395 -12.68 2.12 4.93
C SER A 395 -13.66 0.96 5.06
N LEU A 396 -14.06 0.59 6.27
CA LEU A 396 -14.98 -0.51 6.49
C LEU A 396 -16.30 -0.29 5.72
N THR A 397 -16.92 0.88 5.89
CA THR A 397 -18.18 1.22 5.21
C THR A 397 -18.02 1.21 3.68
N THR A 398 -16.92 1.78 3.17
CA THR A 398 -16.62 1.80 1.73
C THR A 398 -16.49 0.40 1.16
N PHE A 399 -15.69 -0.48 1.78
CA PHE A 399 -15.48 -1.84 1.27
C PHE A 399 -16.71 -2.72 1.36
N VAL A 400 -17.52 -2.57 2.41
CA VAL A 400 -18.82 -3.28 2.48
C VAL A 400 -19.78 -2.79 1.39
N LYS A 401 -19.87 -1.48 1.15
CA LYS A 401 -20.72 -0.93 0.07
C LYS A 401 -20.25 -1.37 -1.32
N LYS A 402 -18.93 -1.37 -1.59
CA LYS A 402 -18.36 -1.88 -2.86
C LYS A 402 -18.82 -3.30 -3.16
N ALA A 403 -18.75 -4.16 -2.16
CA ALA A 403 -19.15 -5.56 -2.28
C ALA A 403 -20.67 -5.79 -2.38
N GLN A 404 -21.48 -4.79 -2.05
CA GLN A 404 -22.95 -4.81 -2.23
C GLN A 404 -23.41 -4.20 -3.57
N ALA A 405 -22.51 -3.61 -4.35
CA ALA A 405 -22.82 -3.03 -5.64
C ALA A 405 -23.24 -4.11 -6.64
N SER A 406 -24.23 -3.81 -7.48
CA SER A 406 -24.73 -4.69 -8.54
C SER A 406 -24.34 -4.24 -9.95
N ASN A 407 -23.74 -3.06 -10.07
CA ASN A 407 -23.29 -2.45 -11.31
C ASN A 407 -22.23 -1.37 -11.04
N MET A 408 -21.63 -0.83 -12.09
CA MET A 408 -20.51 0.11 -11.96
C MET A 408 -20.91 1.48 -11.43
N GLU A 409 -22.13 1.94 -11.62
CA GLU A 409 -22.61 3.20 -11.03
C GLU A 409 -22.75 3.08 -9.52
N GLU A 410 -23.32 1.99 -9.02
CA GLU A 410 -23.41 1.71 -7.57
C GLU A 410 -22.03 1.50 -6.97
N TYR A 411 -21.12 0.84 -7.69
CA TYR A 411 -19.73 0.67 -7.26
C TYR A 411 -19.03 2.02 -7.11
N ARG A 412 -19.16 2.92 -8.11
CA ARG A 412 -18.63 4.27 -8.06
C ARG A 412 -19.19 5.05 -6.87
N GLU A 413 -20.50 4.96 -6.65
CA GLU A 413 -21.16 5.67 -5.56
C GLU A 413 -20.69 5.16 -4.17
N ALA A 414 -20.34 3.88 -4.04
CA ALA A 414 -19.78 3.32 -2.81
C ALA A 414 -18.44 3.96 -2.42
N LEU A 415 -17.71 4.58 -3.35
CA LEU A 415 -16.44 5.25 -3.11
C LEU A 415 -16.60 6.68 -2.57
N ARG A 416 -17.79 7.25 -2.54
CA ARG A 416 -18.06 8.63 -2.11
C ARG A 416 -17.63 8.92 -0.67
N ASP A 417 -17.59 7.91 0.18
CA ASP A 417 -17.13 8.08 1.55
C ASP A 417 -15.60 8.31 1.67
N MET A 418 -14.84 8.28 0.57
CA MET A 418 -13.37 8.43 0.57
C MET A 418 -12.69 7.54 1.61
N GLY A 419 -13.12 6.28 1.69
CA GLY A 419 -12.58 5.31 2.64
C GLY A 419 -11.31 4.61 2.16
N ASN A 420 -10.82 4.91 0.97
CA ASN A 420 -9.58 4.35 0.45
C ASN A 420 -8.39 5.22 0.87
N PRO A 421 -7.40 4.67 1.56
CA PRO A 421 -6.26 5.48 1.99
C PRO A 421 -5.26 5.78 0.87
N VAL A 422 -5.10 4.90 -0.14
CA VAL A 422 -3.94 4.95 -1.07
C VAL A 422 -4.21 4.26 -2.42
N PHE A 423 -5.41 4.32 -3.00
CA PHE A 423 -5.72 3.43 -4.11
C PHE A 423 -6.21 4.09 -5.39
N HIS A 424 -5.69 3.57 -6.52
CA HIS A 424 -6.44 3.50 -7.77
C HIS A 424 -7.42 2.33 -7.68
N GLU A 425 -8.66 2.55 -8.06
CA GLU A 425 -9.73 1.57 -8.09
C GLU A 425 -9.96 1.04 -9.51
N PHE A 426 -10.09 -0.27 -9.64
CA PHE A 426 -10.44 -0.97 -10.86
C PHE A 426 -11.60 -1.90 -10.58
N ALA A 427 -12.64 -1.81 -11.36
CA ALA A 427 -13.77 -2.72 -11.23
C ALA A 427 -14.39 -3.06 -12.60
N ALA A 428 -14.99 -4.25 -12.68
CA ALA A 428 -15.76 -4.69 -13.81
C ALA A 428 -17.07 -5.32 -13.33
N ASP A 429 -18.14 -5.24 -14.13
CA ASP A 429 -19.38 -5.92 -13.84
C ASP A 429 -19.73 -7.00 -14.86
N ARG A 430 -20.66 -7.86 -14.47
CA ARG A 430 -21.17 -8.93 -15.32
C ARG A 430 -21.90 -8.45 -16.59
N HIS A 431 -22.16 -7.15 -16.73
CA HIS A 431 -22.85 -6.54 -17.88
C HIS A 431 -21.88 -5.95 -18.90
N GLY A 432 -20.57 -6.01 -18.61
CA GLY A 432 -19.51 -5.52 -19.49
C GLY A 432 -19.17 -4.05 -19.30
N ALA A 433 -19.64 -3.40 -18.23
CA ALA A 433 -19.11 -2.11 -17.83
C ALA A 433 -17.83 -2.28 -17.03
N MET A 434 -16.94 -1.30 -17.12
CA MET A 434 -15.74 -1.21 -16.32
C MET A 434 -15.59 0.19 -15.73
N TYR A 435 -14.93 0.26 -14.59
CA TYR A 435 -14.61 1.50 -13.88
C TYR A 435 -13.13 1.58 -13.58
N TYR A 436 -12.61 2.77 -13.76
CA TYR A 436 -11.32 3.20 -13.23
C TYR A 436 -11.48 4.53 -12.49
N GLY A 437 -10.83 4.66 -11.34
CA GLY A 437 -10.73 5.93 -10.63
C GLY A 437 -9.53 5.94 -9.68
N GLN A 438 -8.83 7.06 -9.63
CA GLN A 438 -7.87 7.28 -8.56
C GLN A 438 -8.62 7.89 -7.38
N ILE A 439 -9.17 7.05 -6.51
CA ILE A 439 -10.07 7.44 -5.45
C ILE A 439 -9.41 7.14 -4.10
N SER A 440 -8.83 8.17 -3.52
CA SER A 440 -8.22 8.13 -2.19
C SER A 440 -8.41 9.47 -1.48
N ALA A 441 -8.09 9.54 -0.19
CA ALA A 441 -8.17 10.79 0.55
C ALA A 441 -7.04 11.74 0.11
N VAL A 442 -7.34 12.64 -0.84
CA VAL A 442 -6.40 13.63 -1.38
C VAL A 442 -6.74 15.01 -0.82
N PRO A 443 -5.78 15.73 -0.20
CA PRO A 443 -5.98 17.08 0.29
C PRO A 443 -6.56 18.01 -0.78
N HIS A 444 -7.59 18.78 -0.46
CA HIS A 444 -8.17 19.74 -1.40
C HIS A 444 -7.23 20.94 -1.58
N VAL A 445 -6.18 20.76 -2.38
CA VAL A 445 -5.20 21.80 -2.73
C VAL A 445 -5.16 21.93 -4.24
N THR A 446 -5.63 23.08 -4.75
CA THR A 446 -5.65 23.37 -6.17
C THR A 446 -4.26 23.68 -6.72
N GLN A 447 -4.05 23.51 -8.02
CA GLN A 447 -2.77 23.90 -8.66
C GLN A 447 -2.46 25.37 -8.43
N ALA A 448 -3.46 26.25 -8.47
CA ALA A 448 -3.28 27.68 -8.20
C ALA A 448 -2.82 27.96 -6.75
N GLN A 449 -3.31 27.20 -5.77
CA GLN A 449 -2.80 27.28 -4.39
C GLN A 449 -1.36 26.78 -4.29
N LEU A 450 -0.99 25.69 -4.99
CA LEU A 450 0.40 25.23 -5.02
C LEU A 450 1.31 26.31 -5.60
N ASP A 451 0.93 26.91 -6.72
CA ASP A 451 1.71 27.94 -7.40
C ASP A 451 1.91 29.22 -6.55
N ASP A 452 0.93 29.57 -5.70
CA ASP A 452 0.95 30.79 -4.87
C ASP A 452 1.44 30.55 -3.43
N CYS A 453 1.23 29.35 -2.89
CA CYS A 453 1.49 29.03 -1.47
C CYS A 453 2.75 28.19 -1.22
N GLN A 454 3.39 27.65 -2.24
CA GLN A 454 4.67 26.96 -2.09
C GLN A 454 5.81 27.97 -2.02
N THR A 455 6.07 28.48 -0.83
CA THR A 455 7.09 29.51 -0.56
C THR A 455 8.16 29.00 0.41
N GLY A 456 9.22 29.78 0.54
CA GLY A 456 10.28 29.48 1.51
C GLY A 456 10.96 28.16 1.27
N ILE A 457 11.26 27.47 2.38
CA ILE A 457 11.97 26.18 2.33
C ILE A 457 11.10 25.07 1.78
N MET A 458 9.79 25.13 2.01
CA MET A 458 8.86 24.10 1.54
C MET A 458 8.71 24.10 0.02
N GLY A 459 8.81 25.23 -0.64
CA GLY A 459 8.88 25.30 -2.09
C GLY A 459 10.13 24.62 -2.66
N ILE A 460 11.26 24.77 -1.97
CA ILE A 460 12.50 24.04 -2.31
C ILE A 460 12.35 22.54 -2.11
N VAL A 461 11.79 22.14 -0.96
CA VAL A 461 11.54 20.71 -0.64
C VAL A 461 10.63 20.09 -1.69
N ALA A 462 9.53 20.72 -2.05
CA ALA A 462 8.61 20.25 -3.09
C ALA A 462 9.30 20.10 -4.45
N SER A 463 10.03 21.13 -4.89
CA SER A 463 10.75 21.13 -6.16
C SER A 463 11.78 20.01 -6.27
N VAL A 464 12.59 19.79 -5.23
CA VAL A 464 13.67 18.78 -5.22
C VAL A 464 13.13 17.36 -5.03
N SER A 465 12.05 17.19 -4.25
CA SER A 465 11.42 15.90 -4.02
C SER A 465 10.43 15.47 -5.11
N SER A 466 10.35 16.22 -6.22
CA SER A 466 9.37 16.01 -7.29
C SER A 466 7.92 16.00 -6.78
N ASN A 467 7.60 16.91 -5.84
CA ASN A 467 6.31 17.05 -5.16
C ASN A 467 5.90 15.84 -4.28
N ALA A 468 6.81 14.93 -3.94
CA ALA A 468 6.55 13.90 -2.94
C ALA A 468 6.14 14.52 -1.58
N PHE A 469 6.65 15.71 -1.29
CA PHE A 469 6.24 16.57 -0.18
C PHE A 469 5.62 17.86 -0.71
N THR A 470 4.34 18.03 -0.49
CA THR A 470 3.65 19.29 -0.77
C THR A 470 3.78 20.19 0.46
N GLY A 471 4.43 21.33 0.33
CA GLY A 471 4.64 22.31 1.38
C GLY A 471 3.88 23.61 1.08
N LEU A 472 3.20 24.16 2.08
CA LEU A 472 2.36 25.34 1.98
C LEU A 472 2.73 26.39 3.04
N ASP A 473 2.48 27.67 2.76
CA ASP A 473 2.62 28.76 3.71
C ASP A 473 1.51 28.70 4.78
N GLY A 474 1.87 28.29 5.99
CA GLY A 474 0.93 28.17 7.10
C GLY A 474 0.59 29.47 7.82
N SER A 475 1.18 30.60 7.39
CA SER A 475 0.86 31.93 7.94
C SER A 475 -0.34 32.59 7.24
N ARG A 476 -0.86 31.97 6.15
CA ARG A 476 -1.89 32.53 5.28
C ARG A 476 -3.12 31.62 5.23
N SER A 477 -4.30 32.15 5.57
CA SER A 477 -5.56 31.41 5.50
C SER A 477 -5.95 30.95 4.08
N GLU A 478 -5.54 31.70 3.05
CA GLU A 478 -5.77 31.36 1.65
C GLU A 478 -5.00 30.11 1.17
N CYS A 479 -4.00 29.67 1.97
CA CYS A 479 -3.21 28.47 1.71
C CYS A 479 -3.75 27.21 2.44
N GLU A 480 -4.84 27.33 3.18
CA GLU A 480 -5.52 26.18 3.78
C GLU A 480 -6.21 25.31 2.72
N TRP A 481 -6.44 24.05 3.07
CA TRP A 481 -7.21 23.16 2.23
C TRP A 481 -8.62 23.69 2.02
N GLY A 482 -9.09 23.66 0.78
CA GLY A 482 -10.46 23.94 0.41
C GLY A 482 -11.42 22.80 0.79
N GLU A 483 -12.61 22.82 0.21
CA GLU A 483 -13.64 21.81 0.43
C GLU A 483 -14.54 21.74 -0.80
N ASP A 484 -14.82 20.52 -1.28
CA ASP A 484 -15.85 20.26 -2.27
C ASP A 484 -17.21 20.00 -1.59
N ALA A 485 -18.29 20.27 -2.32
CA ALA A 485 -19.65 20.07 -1.79
C ALA A 485 -19.97 18.58 -1.51
N ASP A 486 -19.25 17.67 -2.15
CA ASP A 486 -19.37 16.22 -1.97
C ASP A 486 -18.19 15.58 -1.21
N SER A 487 -17.35 16.40 -0.59
CA SER A 487 -16.33 15.90 0.37
C SER A 487 -16.99 15.25 1.58
N PRO A 488 -16.40 14.18 2.14
CA PRO A 488 -16.85 13.69 3.44
C PRO A 488 -16.76 14.79 4.50
N LEU A 489 -17.80 14.93 5.33
CA LEU A 489 -17.96 16.03 6.26
C LEU A 489 -16.70 16.30 7.10
N GLY A 490 -16.22 17.54 7.06
CA GLY A 490 -15.09 18.03 7.85
C GLY A 490 -13.71 17.47 7.45
N SER A 491 -13.61 16.78 6.31
CA SER A 491 -12.33 16.17 5.88
C SER A 491 -11.42 17.13 5.12
N ASN A 492 -11.96 18.13 4.40
CA ASN A 492 -11.23 19.04 3.50
C ASN A 492 -10.37 18.27 2.46
N VAL A 493 -10.86 17.14 1.99
CA VAL A 493 -10.29 16.38 0.87
C VAL A 493 -11.14 16.60 -0.37
N TYR A 494 -10.61 16.31 -1.55
CA TYR A 494 -11.40 16.34 -2.77
C TYR A 494 -12.59 15.37 -2.68
N GLY A 495 -13.75 15.82 -3.20
CA GLY A 495 -14.92 14.96 -3.34
C GLY A 495 -14.80 13.99 -4.52
N LEU A 496 -15.66 12.96 -4.57
CA LEU A 496 -15.63 11.90 -5.59
C LEU A 496 -15.64 12.45 -7.00
N ASP A 497 -16.45 13.49 -7.25
CA ASP A 497 -16.66 14.01 -8.61
C ASP A 497 -15.45 14.79 -9.15
N ALA A 498 -14.52 15.22 -8.28
CA ALA A 498 -13.31 15.93 -8.64
C ALA A 498 -12.11 15.00 -8.95
N HIS A 499 -12.23 13.70 -8.69
CA HIS A 499 -11.13 12.75 -8.88
C HIS A 499 -10.95 12.33 -10.35
N PRO A 500 -9.71 12.03 -10.77
CA PRO A 500 -9.45 11.40 -12.06
C PRO A 500 -10.13 10.03 -12.14
N GLN A 501 -11.13 9.88 -13.02
CA GLN A 501 -11.92 8.65 -13.14
C GLN A 501 -12.65 8.56 -14.47
N TYR A 502 -13.01 7.36 -14.86
CA TYR A 502 -13.96 7.12 -15.96
C TYR A 502 -14.67 5.77 -15.85
N LEU A 503 -15.85 5.72 -16.44
CA LEU A 503 -16.67 4.54 -16.59
C LEU A 503 -16.85 4.25 -18.08
N GLY A 504 -16.74 3.01 -18.50
CA GLY A 504 -16.76 2.66 -19.91
C GLY A 504 -16.88 1.16 -20.17
N ARG A 505 -16.53 0.78 -21.40
CA ARG A 505 -16.55 -0.61 -21.87
C ARG A 505 -15.22 -1.05 -22.52
N GLY A 506 -14.22 -0.16 -22.51
CA GLY A 506 -12.88 -0.40 -23.05
C GLY A 506 -11.95 -1.08 -22.06
N THR A 507 -10.73 -0.57 -21.92
CA THR A 507 -9.73 -1.10 -20.98
C THR A 507 -9.15 0.00 -20.10
N ALA A 508 -8.66 -0.39 -18.91
CA ALA A 508 -7.73 0.38 -18.12
C ALA A 508 -6.64 -0.51 -17.55
N GLY A 509 -5.46 0.08 -17.38
CA GLY A 509 -4.31 -0.59 -16.75
C GLY A 509 -3.50 0.38 -15.89
N ASN A 510 -2.92 -0.13 -14.80
CA ASN A 510 -2.02 0.64 -13.96
C ASN A 510 -0.99 -0.27 -13.29
N SER A 511 0.21 0.27 -13.14
CA SER A 511 1.31 -0.34 -12.42
C SER A 511 2.00 0.70 -11.51
N ASN A 512 1.19 1.43 -10.75
CA ASN A 512 1.52 2.42 -9.73
C ASN A 512 1.96 3.81 -10.21
N ASN A 513 2.00 4.13 -11.50
CA ASN A 513 2.08 5.54 -11.92
C ASN A 513 0.75 6.26 -11.65
N SER A 514 0.72 7.56 -11.89
CA SER A 514 -0.49 8.38 -11.73
C SER A 514 -1.65 7.90 -12.62
N TYR A 515 -2.76 8.58 -12.49
CA TYR A 515 -3.97 8.39 -13.29
C TYR A 515 -3.77 8.63 -14.80
N TRP A 516 -2.75 9.40 -15.18
CA TRP A 516 -2.60 9.96 -16.53
C TRP A 516 -2.80 8.95 -17.65
N LEU A 517 -2.04 7.84 -17.65
CA LEU A 517 -2.11 6.79 -18.66
C LEU A 517 -2.95 5.56 -18.24
N SER A 518 -3.93 5.71 -17.35
CA SER A 518 -4.82 4.58 -17.02
C SER A 518 -5.51 3.98 -18.24
N ASP A 519 -5.86 4.79 -19.23
CA ASP A 519 -6.12 4.39 -20.62
C ASP A 519 -5.13 5.14 -21.53
N ALA A 520 -4.12 4.43 -22.04
CA ALA A 520 -3.08 5.03 -22.88
C ALA A 520 -3.61 5.60 -24.20
N THR A 521 -4.83 5.23 -24.61
CA THR A 521 -5.48 5.77 -25.83
C THR A 521 -6.30 7.03 -25.54
N LYS A 522 -6.61 7.28 -24.26
CA LYS A 522 -7.41 8.42 -23.79
C LYS A 522 -6.87 8.92 -22.43
N PRO A 523 -5.67 9.53 -22.41
CA PRO A 523 -5.09 10.02 -21.18
C PRO A 523 -6.03 10.95 -20.40
N LEU A 524 -6.04 10.81 -19.07
CA LEU A 524 -6.73 11.74 -18.18
C LEU A 524 -5.80 12.93 -17.90
N GLU A 525 -6.27 14.14 -18.13
CA GLU A 525 -5.45 15.36 -17.99
C GLU A 525 -6.23 16.50 -17.33
N GLY A 526 -5.49 17.46 -16.76
CA GLY A 526 -6.04 18.68 -16.17
C GLY A 526 -6.25 18.62 -14.67
N PHE A 527 -5.59 17.70 -13.98
CA PHE A 527 -5.69 17.57 -12.53
C PHE A 527 -4.46 18.14 -11.80
N PRO A 528 -4.63 18.70 -10.59
CA PRO A 528 -3.49 19.16 -9.79
C PRO A 528 -2.50 18.03 -9.48
N VAL A 529 -1.21 18.40 -9.33
CA VAL A 529 -0.15 17.41 -9.04
C VAL A 529 -0.35 16.62 -7.75
N VAL A 530 -1.18 17.09 -6.83
CA VAL A 530 -1.55 16.37 -5.61
C VAL A 530 -2.26 15.04 -5.89
N PHE A 531 -2.85 14.85 -7.07
CA PHE A 531 -3.41 13.56 -7.47
C PHE A 531 -2.38 12.54 -7.95
N GLY A 532 -1.16 12.95 -8.25
CA GLY A 532 -0.14 12.01 -8.69
C GLY A 532 1.19 12.65 -8.97
N TRP A 533 2.02 12.81 -7.96
CA TRP A 533 3.34 13.41 -8.10
C TRP A 533 4.34 12.49 -8.81
N MET A 534 4.03 11.19 -8.97
CA MET A 534 4.90 10.24 -9.66
C MET A 534 4.30 9.79 -10.99
N GLY A 535 4.97 10.15 -12.08
CA GLY A 535 4.46 9.93 -13.43
C GLY A 535 3.24 10.80 -13.70
N HIS A 536 3.28 12.07 -13.26
CA HIS A 536 2.25 13.05 -13.54
C HIS A 536 2.08 13.25 -15.06
N GLU A 537 1.11 14.06 -15.43
CA GLU A 537 0.78 14.35 -16.82
C GLU A 537 2.01 14.81 -17.63
N GLY A 538 2.34 14.06 -18.67
CA GLY A 538 3.50 14.33 -19.50
C GLY A 538 4.83 13.76 -18.98
N ASP A 539 4.89 13.15 -17.81
CA ASP A 539 6.12 12.57 -17.26
C ASP A 539 6.43 11.18 -17.81
N GLN A 540 7.71 10.83 -17.76
CA GLN A 540 8.15 9.49 -18.10
C GLN A 540 7.54 8.46 -17.14
N GLN A 541 7.01 7.38 -17.70
CA GLN A 541 6.37 6.30 -16.94
C GLN A 541 7.35 5.19 -16.56
N PHE A 542 7.05 4.46 -15.47
CA PHE A 542 7.82 3.29 -15.05
C PHE A 542 7.85 2.21 -16.13
N MET A 543 8.94 1.46 -16.17
CA MET A 543 9.09 0.33 -17.10
C MET A 543 7.93 -0.66 -17.00
N ARG A 544 7.43 -0.91 -15.81
CA ARG A 544 6.31 -1.82 -15.55
C ARG A 544 4.99 -1.26 -16.08
N THR A 545 4.72 0.03 -15.92
CA THR A 545 3.55 0.71 -16.49
C THR A 545 3.56 0.66 -18.01
N ARG A 546 4.70 0.97 -18.62
CA ARG A 546 4.88 0.88 -20.08
C ARG A 546 4.62 -0.55 -20.57
N LYS A 547 5.17 -1.55 -19.86
CA LYS A 547 4.94 -2.97 -20.21
C LYS A 547 3.47 -3.35 -20.11
N THR A 548 2.74 -2.88 -19.10
CA THR A 548 1.30 -3.11 -18.94
C THR A 548 0.52 -2.63 -20.16
N HIS A 549 0.78 -1.40 -20.59
CA HIS A 549 0.07 -0.82 -21.74
C HIS A 549 0.47 -1.48 -23.08
N LEU A 550 1.73 -1.89 -23.22
CA LEU A 550 2.16 -2.68 -24.39
C LEU A 550 1.44 -4.03 -24.44
N MET A 551 1.30 -4.73 -23.32
CA MET A 551 0.57 -6.01 -23.27
C MET A 551 -0.92 -5.84 -23.62
N ILE A 552 -1.55 -4.78 -23.12
CA ILE A 552 -2.94 -4.45 -23.48
C ILE A 552 -3.04 -4.16 -24.99
N ALA A 553 -2.18 -3.30 -25.51
CA ALA A 553 -2.18 -2.92 -26.92
C ALA A 553 -1.92 -4.12 -27.85
N ASP A 554 -0.93 -4.96 -27.54
CA ASP A 554 -0.62 -6.17 -28.28
C ASP A 554 -1.76 -7.17 -28.28
N ARG A 555 -2.45 -7.34 -27.12
CA ARG A 555 -3.64 -8.21 -27.03
C ARG A 555 -4.77 -7.70 -27.89
N LEU A 556 -5.09 -6.42 -27.83
CA LEU A 556 -6.16 -5.80 -28.61
C LEU A 556 -5.86 -5.73 -30.11
N ALA A 557 -4.56 -5.74 -30.48
CA ALA A 557 -4.11 -5.84 -31.88
C ALA A 557 -4.01 -7.29 -32.38
N GLY A 558 -4.08 -8.30 -31.48
CA GLY A 558 -3.82 -9.71 -31.83
C GLY A 558 -2.35 -9.98 -32.19
N SER A 559 -1.42 -9.13 -31.73
CA SER A 559 0.04 -9.21 -32.07
C SER A 559 0.85 -9.95 -31.00
N ASP A 560 0.26 -10.31 -29.86
CA ASP A 560 0.94 -11.00 -28.75
C ASP A 560 1.18 -12.50 -28.97
N GLY A 561 0.52 -13.11 -29.98
CA GLY A 561 0.63 -14.52 -30.30
C GLY A 561 -0.08 -15.47 -29.32
N LEU A 562 -0.90 -14.96 -28.39
CA LEU A 562 -1.60 -15.77 -27.39
C LEU A 562 -2.88 -16.41 -27.93
N SER A 563 -3.54 -15.76 -28.87
CA SER A 563 -4.78 -16.24 -29.49
C SER A 563 -4.98 -15.58 -30.86
N ASP A 564 -5.68 -16.27 -31.75
CA ASP A 564 -6.06 -15.71 -33.06
C ASP A 564 -7.10 -14.57 -32.95
N ALA A 565 -7.86 -14.52 -31.84
CA ALA A 565 -8.83 -13.46 -31.58
C ALA A 565 -8.15 -12.27 -30.88
N PRO A 566 -8.41 -11.01 -31.28
CA PRO A 566 -7.70 -9.83 -30.78
C PRO A 566 -8.28 -9.27 -29.46
N LEU A 567 -9.11 -10.00 -28.73
CA LEU A 567 -9.75 -9.59 -27.51
C LEU A 567 -9.34 -10.49 -26.34
N PHE A 568 -9.53 -10.01 -25.11
CA PHE A 568 -9.28 -10.81 -23.92
C PHE A 568 -10.31 -11.93 -23.75
N ASP A 569 -9.81 -13.08 -23.32
CA ASP A 569 -10.56 -14.12 -22.62
C ASP A 569 -9.80 -14.47 -21.32
N LEU A 570 -10.39 -15.33 -20.50
CA LEU A 570 -9.79 -15.64 -19.19
C LEU A 570 -8.39 -16.26 -19.32
N GLU A 571 -8.18 -17.13 -20.29
CA GLU A 571 -6.90 -17.83 -20.47
C GLU A 571 -5.81 -16.89 -21.01
N THR A 572 -6.15 -15.98 -21.90
CA THR A 572 -5.19 -14.96 -22.37
C THR A 572 -4.85 -13.98 -21.26
N LEU A 573 -5.82 -13.58 -20.41
CA LEU A 573 -5.56 -12.71 -19.26
C LEU A 573 -4.63 -13.38 -18.24
N LYS A 574 -4.84 -14.67 -17.94
CA LYS A 574 -3.99 -15.48 -17.07
C LYS A 574 -2.56 -15.62 -17.62
N THR A 575 -2.44 -15.78 -18.94
CA THR A 575 -1.14 -15.88 -19.63
C THR A 575 -0.40 -14.55 -19.59
N VAL A 576 -1.09 -13.42 -19.76
CA VAL A 576 -0.52 -12.07 -19.61
C VAL A 576 0.06 -11.89 -18.21
N MET A 577 -0.65 -12.35 -17.17
CA MET A 577 -0.17 -12.28 -15.78
C MET A 577 1.19 -12.97 -15.58
N TYR A 578 1.38 -14.14 -16.17
CA TYR A 578 2.58 -14.95 -15.99
C TYR A 578 3.59 -14.82 -17.14
N SER A 579 3.52 -13.76 -17.94
CA SER A 579 4.41 -13.60 -19.10
C SER A 579 5.89 -13.49 -18.70
N ASN A 580 6.20 -12.83 -17.59
CA ASN A 580 7.54 -12.65 -17.01
C ASN A 580 8.61 -12.06 -17.95
N LYS A 581 8.21 -11.44 -19.08
CA LYS A 581 9.15 -10.73 -19.96
C LYS A 581 9.80 -9.56 -19.23
N VAL A 582 11.09 -9.36 -19.46
CA VAL A 582 11.89 -8.29 -18.87
C VAL A 582 11.92 -7.09 -19.81
N HIS A 583 11.10 -6.08 -19.58
CA HIS A 583 10.95 -4.95 -20.51
C HIS A 583 12.23 -4.14 -20.72
N ALA A 584 13.01 -3.92 -19.66
CA ALA A 584 14.30 -3.26 -19.80
C ALA A 584 15.24 -4.02 -20.77
N ALA A 585 15.22 -5.37 -20.74
CA ALA A 585 15.99 -6.18 -21.69
C ALA A 585 15.42 -6.10 -23.11
N GLU A 586 14.10 -6.06 -23.27
CA GLU A 586 13.47 -5.91 -24.60
C GLU A 586 13.93 -4.62 -25.31
N ILE A 587 14.20 -3.55 -24.58
CA ILE A 587 14.52 -2.24 -25.13
C ILE A 587 16.01 -1.87 -25.10
N THR A 588 16.87 -2.65 -24.40
CA THR A 588 18.30 -2.27 -24.24
C THR A 588 19.30 -3.40 -24.53
N LEU A 589 18.91 -4.68 -24.42
CA LEU A 589 19.89 -5.77 -24.43
C LEU A 589 20.66 -5.88 -25.76
N ASP A 590 20.03 -5.58 -26.89
CA ASP A 590 20.72 -5.64 -28.18
C ASP A 590 21.85 -4.61 -28.26
N ASP A 591 21.66 -3.41 -27.71
CA ASP A 591 22.69 -2.37 -27.63
C ASP A 591 23.81 -2.76 -26.63
N VAL A 592 23.43 -3.39 -25.49
CA VAL A 592 24.43 -3.94 -24.52
C VAL A 592 25.32 -4.97 -25.20
N LEU A 593 24.74 -5.93 -25.93
CA LEU A 593 25.50 -6.97 -26.65
C LEU A 593 26.37 -6.36 -27.76
N ALA A 594 25.92 -5.30 -28.42
CA ALA A 594 26.75 -4.57 -29.39
C ALA A 594 27.97 -3.91 -28.73
N ILE A 595 27.80 -3.32 -27.52
CA ILE A 595 28.91 -2.77 -26.72
C ILE A 595 29.89 -3.88 -26.31
N CYS A 596 29.38 -5.03 -25.85
CA CYS A 596 30.17 -6.22 -25.51
C CYS A 596 31.06 -6.64 -26.69
N SER A 597 30.47 -6.82 -27.86
CA SER A 597 31.17 -7.25 -29.08
C SER A 597 32.26 -6.26 -29.50
N ASP A 598 31.97 -4.95 -29.43
CA ASP A 598 32.91 -3.89 -29.77
C ASP A 598 34.11 -3.88 -28.80
N PHE A 599 33.86 -3.97 -27.48
CA PHE A 599 34.90 -4.03 -26.45
C PHE A 599 35.81 -5.25 -26.65
N LEU A 600 35.24 -6.42 -26.81
CA LEU A 600 35.98 -7.68 -26.96
C LEU A 600 36.77 -7.74 -28.27
N SER A 601 36.38 -6.97 -29.32
CA SER A 601 37.12 -6.84 -30.59
C SER A 601 38.34 -5.92 -30.50
N ASN A 602 38.81 -5.55 -29.32
CA ASN A 602 39.98 -4.68 -29.03
C ASN A 602 39.80 -3.19 -29.35
N ASN A 603 38.60 -2.68 -29.39
CA ASN A 603 38.34 -1.26 -29.42
C ASN A 603 38.41 -0.67 -28.00
N PRO A 604 39.41 0.17 -27.66
CA PRO A 604 39.51 0.76 -26.33
C PRO A 604 38.30 1.65 -26.06
N ILE A 605 37.69 1.52 -24.88
CA ILE A 605 36.70 2.45 -24.36
C ILE A 605 37.41 3.33 -23.34
N ALA A 606 37.32 4.66 -23.48
CA ALA A 606 37.92 5.59 -22.54
C ALA A 606 37.33 5.39 -21.14
N GLY A 607 38.19 5.46 -20.12
CA GLY A 607 37.81 5.27 -18.73
C GLY A 607 37.97 3.84 -18.19
N ILE A 608 38.21 2.83 -19.04
CA ILE A 608 38.58 1.47 -18.63
C ILE A 608 40.08 1.28 -18.85
N GLU A 609 40.89 1.94 -18.02
CA GLU A 609 42.35 1.93 -18.11
C GLU A 609 42.98 0.60 -17.66
N ASP A 610 42.29 -0.14 -16.78
CA ASP A 610 42.77 -1.39 -16.15
C ASP A 610 42.36 -2.65 -16.90
N ARG A 611 42.22 -2.58 -18.21
CA ARG A 611 41.92 -3.79 -19.00
C ARG A 611 43.02 -4.82 -18.83
N ASN A 612 42.67 -5.99 -18.37
CA ASN A 612 43.55 -7.10 -18.16
C ASN A 612 42.84 -8.43 -18.53
N PRO A 613 43.57 -9.57 -18.65
CA PRO A 613 42.98 -10.85 -19.06
C PRO A 613 41.79 -11.30 -18.18
N ALA A 614 41.80 -11.04 -16.88
CA ALA A 614 40.70 -11.41 -15.98
C ALA A 614 39.46 -10.54 -16.24
N THR A 615 39.61 -9.25 -16.53
CA THR A 615 38.52 -8.35 -16.94
C THR A 615 37.90 -8.82 -18.26
N ASP A 616 38.73 -9.20 -19.25
CA ASP A 616 38.26 -9.72 -20.53
C ASP A 616 37.54 -11.05 -20.40
N GLU A 617 38.00 -11.94 -19.53
CA GLU A 617 37.36 -13.22 -19.24
C GLU A 617 36.01 -13.01 -18.59
N ALA A 618 35.96 -12.21 -17.52
CA ALA A 618 34.73 -11.87 -16.78
C ALA A 618 33.67 -11.25 -17.72
N LEU A 619 34.05 -10.31 -18.56
CA LEU A 619 33.14 -9.67 -19.51
C LEU A 619 32.68 -10.65 -20.60
N THR A 620 33.57 -11.51 -21.11
CA THR A 620 33.25 -12.53 -22.11
C THR A 620 32.20 -13.49 -21.57
N GLU A 621 32.37 -14.00 -20.35
CA GLU A 621 31.41 -14.89 -19.71
C GLU A 621 30.08 -14.22 -19.49
N THR A 622 30.06 -13.00 -18.95
CA THR A 622 28.86 -12.21 -18.69
C THR A 622 28.07 -11.94 -19.98
N CYS A 623 28.76 -11.49 -21.04
CA CYS A 623 28.14 -11.21 -22.31
C CYS A 623 27.58 -12.48 -23.00
N ASN A 624 28.30 -13.59 -22.93
CA ASN A 624 27.84 -14.87 -23.49
C ASN A 624 26.56 -15.38 -22.81
N VAL A 625 26.44 -15.23 -21.48
CA VAL A 625 25.24 -15.62 -20.77
C VAL A 625 24.07 -14.75 -21.20
N LEU A 626 24.26 -13.43 -21.30
CA LEU A 626 23.20 -12.49 -21.74
C LEU A 626 22.80 -12.70 -23.21
N GLU A 627 23.73 -13.06 -24.10
CA GLU A 627 23.43 -13.37 -25.51
C GLU A 627 22.51 -14.58 -25.66
N ASN A 628 22.71 -15.60 -24.80
CA ASN A 628 21.94 -16.85 -24.84
C ASN A 628 20.68 -16.81 -23.95
N TRP A 629 20.43 -15.72 -23.23
CA TRP A 629 19.28 -15.58 -22.35
C TRP A 629 17.99 -15.30 -23.13
N ASP A 630 16.90 -15.97 -22.72
CA ASP A 630 15.57 -15.88 -23.34
C ASP A 630 14.81 -14.55 -23.07
N ARG A 631 15.36 -13.65 -22.25
CA ARG A 631 14.79 -12.36 -21.79
C ARG A 631 13.55 -12.51 -20.93
N TYR A 632 13.38 -13.67 -20.29
CA TYR A 632 12.30 -13.94 -19.35
C TYR A 632 12.86 -14.14 -17.93
N ALA A 633 11.97 -13.99 -16.94
CA ALA A 633 12.22 -14.30 -15.55
C ALA A 633 11.42 -15.56 -15.13
N ASN A 634 11.52 -16.62 -15.91
CA ASN A 634 10.92 -17.92 -15.62
C ASN A 634 11.85 -18.76 -14.74
N VAL A 635 11.30 -19.75 -14.06
CA VAL A 635 12.12 -20.60 -13.16
C VAL A 635 13.26 -21.33 -13.87
N ASP A 636 13.11 -21.61 -15.16
CA ASP A 636 14.09 -22.29 -16.02
C ASP A 636 14.99 -21.33 -16.82
N SER A 637 14.80 -20.00 -16.71
CA SER A 637 15.63 -19.01 -17.40
C SER A 637 17.05 -18.96 -16.83
N ILE A 638 18.04 -18.75 -17.70
CA ILE A 638 19.45 -18.54 -17.36
C ILE A 638 19.86 -17.18 -17.87
N GLY A 639 20.43 -16.32 -17.00
CA GLY A 639 20.90 -14.96 -17.36
C GLY A 639 20.10 -13.81 -16.76
N ILE A 640 18.88 -14.04 -16.25
CA ILE A 640 18.07 -13.00 -15.60
C ILE A 640 18.80 -12.32 -14.44
N HIS A 641 19.46 -13.08 -13.57
CA HIS A 641 20.22 -12.57 -12.41
C HIS A 641 21.38 -11.68 -12.86
N VAL A 642 22.05 -12.04 -13.94
CA VAL A 642 23.12 -11.21 -14.55
C VAL A 642 22.55 -9.88 -15.03
N PHE A 643 21.41 -9.92 -15.73
CA PHE A 643 20.76 -8.71 -16.25
C PHE A 643 20.23 -7.82 -15.13
N VAL A 644 19.63 -8.38 -14.08
CA VAL A 644 19.06 -7.60 -12.95
C VAL A 644 20.17 -6.88 -12.19
N GLU A 645 21.34 -7.53 -11.94
CA GLU A 645 22.48 -6.88 -11.32
C GLU A 645 23.10 -5.80 -12.20
N PHE A 646 23.23 -6.07 -13.49
CA PHE A 646 23.65 -5.07 -14.48
C PHE A 646 22.71 -3.86 -14.51
N TRP A 647 21.40 -4.10 -14.64
CA TRP A 647 20.39 -3.04 -14.69
C TRP A 647 20.32 -2.23 -13.39
N GLY A 648 20.52 -2.91 -12.26
CA GLY A 648 20.68 -2.25 -10.97
C GLY A 648 21.88 -1.29 -10.93
N GLY A 649 22.99 -1.66 -11.52
CA GLY A 649 24.16 -0.80 -11.72
C GLY A 649 23.87 0.44 -12.54
N ILE A 650 23.22 0.27 -13.68
CA ILE A 650 22.76 1.39 -14.53
C ILE A 650 21.86 2.35 -13.74
N ARG A 651 20.84 1.81 -13.04
CA ARG A 651 19.90 2.64 -12.26
C ARG A 651 20.56 3.40 -11.12
N ASN A 652 21.53 2.81 -10.44
CA ASN A 652 22.24 3.48 -9.35
C ASN A 652 23.03 4.70 -9.82
N GLU A 653 23.60 4.66 -11.02
CA GLU A 653 24.34 5.78 -11.58
C GLU A 653 23.40 6.84 -12.20
N LEU A 654 22.32 6.40 -12.84
CA LEU A 654 21.39 7.29 -13.54
C LEU A 654 20.21 7.77 -12.69
N GLY A 655 20.05 7.25 -11.47
CA GLY A 655 18.90 7.52 -10.60
C GLY A 655 17.77 6.51 -10.76
N SER A 656 16.90 6.44 -9.75
CA SER A 656 15.97 5.29 -9.56
C SER A 656 15.00 5.03 -10.71
N GLU A 657 14.62 6.05 -11.49
CA GLU A 657 13.66 5.90 -12.59
C GLU A 657 14.12 6.58 -13.89
N PHE A 658 15.37 7.02 -13.99
CA PHE A 658 15.87 7.82 -15.09
C PHE A 658 15.10 9.13 -15.35
N GLN A 659 14.32 9.59 -14.36
CA GLN A 659 13.41 10.72 -14.53
C GLN A 659 14.08 12.08 -14.50
N ASN A 660 15.29 12.18 -13.91
CA ASN A 660 16.01 13.45 -13.78
C ASN A 660 17.51 13.22 -13.81
N VAL A 661 18.01 12.55 -14.84
CA VAL A 661 19.45 12.37 -14.96
C VAL A 661 20.08 13.61 -15.57
N VAL A 662 20.72 14.38 -14.70
CA VAL A 662 21.78 15.29 -15.07
C VAL A 662 23.09 14.50 -15.20
N VAL A 663 23.08 13.47 -16.03
CA VAL A 663 24.29 12.94 -16.64
C VAL A 663 24.14 13.29 -18.09
N GLY A 664 24.76 14.35 -18.51
CA GLY A 664 24.82 14.92 -19.88
C GLY A 664 23.93 14.19 -20.88
N ASP A 665 22.79 14.69 -21.04
CA ASP A 665 21.81 14.71 -22.14
C ASP A 665 21.63 13.50 -23.08
N GLN A 666 22.22 12.29 -22.92
CA GLN A 666 22.14 11.28 -23.98
C GLN A 666 22.40 9.83 -23.54
N PHE A 667 21.70 9.30 -22.55
CA PHE A 667 21.76 7.85 -22.31
C PHE A 667 20.95 7.07 -23.36
N TRP A 668 19.75 7.60 -23.67
CA TRP A 668 18.82 6.91 -24.55
C TRP A 668 19.12 7.22 -26.03
N LYS A 669 19.00 6.22 -26.89
CA LYS A 669 19.06 6.35 -28.35
C LYS A 669 17.83 7.07 -28.89
N ILE A 670 16.69 6.84 -28.28
CA ILE A 670 15.44 7.57 -28.48
C ILE A 670 15.02 8.09 -27.13
N ASP A 671 15.08 9.40 -26.96
CA ASP A 671 14.72 10.09 -25.74
C ASP A 671 13.22 10.00 -25.46
N TYR A 672 12.87 10.29 -24.21
CA TYR A 672 11.47 10.35 -23.81
C TYR A 672 10.71 11.39 -24.64
N ASN A 673 9.52 10.98 -25.07
CA ASN A 673 8.58 11.81 -25.81
C ASN A 673 7.19 11.65 -25.21
N SER A 674 6.64 12.71 -24.61
CA SER A 674 5.32 12.71 -24.00
C SER A 674 4.17 12.45 -24.99
N ALA A 675 4.41 12.58 -26.30
CA ALA A 675 3.46 12.19 -27.33
C ALA A 675 3.50 10.68 -27.65
N ASP A 676 4.51 9.96 -27.17
CA ASP A 676 4.64 8.50 -27.29
C ASP A 676 5.23 7.92 -26.01
N PRO A 677 4.55 8.08 -24.87
CA PRO A 677 5.08 7.78 -23.53
C PRO A 677 5.26 6.28 -23.27
N ILE A 678 4.57 5.44 -24.02
CA ILE A 678 4.63 3.98 -23.86
C ILE A 678 5.89 3.40 -24.53
N ASN A 679 6.25 3.90 -25.72
CA ASN A 679 7.38 3.37 -26.48
C ASN A 679 8.70 4.08 -26.21
N THR A 680 8.69 5.21 -25.53
CA THR A 680 9.87 6.03 -25.23
C THR A 680 10.07 6.22 -23.73
N PRO A 681 11.35 6.35 -23.26
CA PRO A 681 12.58 6.25 -24.04
C PRO A 681 12.96 4.79 -24.36
N ARG A 682 13.87 4.58 -25.31
CA ARG A 682 14.31 3.23 -25.67
C ARG A 682 15.68 3.21 -26.33
N GLY A 683 16.35 2.05 -26.24
CA GLY A 683 17.69 1.82 -26.76
C GLY A 683 18.75 2.59 -25.95
N ILE A 684 20.01 2.14 -26.02
CA ILE A 684 21.14 2.86 -25.45
C ILE A 684 21.86 3.57 -26.60
N ASP A 685 22.18 4.87 -26.47
CA ASP A 685 23.00 5.52 -27.45
C ASP A 685 24.46 5.08 -27.33
N ILE A 686 24.82 4.06 -28.11
CA ILE A 686 26.15 3.47 -28.12
C ILE A 686 27.18 4.35 -28.82
N SER A 687 26.79 5.46 -29.47
CA SER A 687 27.72 6.44 -30.03
C SER A 687 28.37 7.33 -28.95
N VAL A 688 27.75 7.39 -27.77
CA VAL A 688 28.23 8.14 -26.60
C VAL A 688 29.21 7.28 -25.81
N GLU A 689 30.44 7.74 -25.70
CA GLU A 689 31.53 7.00 -25.03
C GLU A 689 31.24 6.75 -23.55
N ALA A 690 30.65 7.74 -22.85
CA ALA A 690 30.28 7.60 -21.45
C ALA A 690 29.22 6.48 -21.22
N ASN A 691 28.27 6.30 -22.13
CA ASN A 691 27.29 5.22 -22.05
C ASN A 691 27.95 3.84 -22.23
N ARG A 692 28.89 3.73 -23.16
CA ARG A 692 29.64 2.50 -23.37
C ARG A 692 30.48 2.14 -22.13
N THR A 693 31.13 3.12 -21.52
CA THR A 693 31.87 2.94 -20.26
C THR A 693 30.92 2.49 -19.13
N LEU A 694 29.81 3.19 -18.94
CA LEU A 694 28.81 2.85 -17.92
C LEU A 694 28.26 1.43 -18.07
N VAL A 695 27.99 0.98 -19.29
CA VAL A 695 27.52 -0.39 -19.57
C VAL A 695 28.56 -1.41 -19.18
N ILE A 696 29.82 -1.23 -19.62
CA ILE A 696 30.91 -2.16 -19.29
C ILE A 696 31.18 -2.21 -17.79
N ASP A 697 31.23 -1.06 -17.12
CA ASP A 697 31.45 -0.98 -15.67
C ASP A 697 30.29 -1.66 -14.91
N SER A 698 29.06 -1.51 -15.39
CA SER A 698 27.88 -2.12 -14.77
C SER A 698 27.86 -3.65 -14.98
N LEU A 699 28.32 -4.15 -16.14
CA LEU A 699 28.48 -5.60 -16.39
C LEU A 699 29.56 -6.19 -15.49
N LEU A 700 30.70 -5.53 -15.36
CA LEU A 700 31.78 -5.97 -14.48
C LEU A 700 31.38 -5.95 -13.00
N ARG A 701 30.65 -4.92 -12.58
CA ARG A 701 30.07 -4.89 -11.22
C ARG A 701 29.05 -6.02 -11.00
N ALA A 702 28.23 -6.35 -11.99
CA ALA A 702 27.29 -7.46 -11.91
C ALA A 702 28.05 -8.79 -11.73
N TYR A 703 29.08 -9.02 -12.55
CA TYR A 703 29.97 -10.19 -12.40
C TYR A 703 30.54 -10.28 -10.98
N GLN A 704 31.13 -9.18 -10.49
CA GLN A 704 31.76 -9.16 -9.15
C GLN A 704 30.73 -9.44 -8.04
N ARG A 705 29.58 -8.82 -8.08
CA ARG A 705 28.50 -9.02 -7.09
C ARG A 705 28.04 -10.47 -7.05
N LEU A 706 27.83 -11.10 -8.21
CA LEU A 706 27.44 -12.50 -8.30
C LEU A 706 28.54 -13.44 -7.82
N SER A 707 29.79 -13.14 -8.17
CA SER A 707 30.96 -13.88 -7.68
C SER A 707 31.09 -13.78 -6.14
N ASP A 708 30.96 -12.59 -5.57
CA ASP A 708 31.02 -12.37 -4.12
C ASP A 708 29.87 -13.08 -3.38
N ALA A 709 28.74 -13.27 -4.04
CA ALA A 709 27.59 -14.01 -3.52
C ALA A 709 27.66 -15.53 -3.78
N ASN A 710 28.74 -16.06 -4.35
CA ASN A 710 28.88 -17.45 -4.75
C ASN A 710 27.77 -17.92 -5.73
N VAL A 711 27.35 -17.05 -6.65
CA VAL A 711 26.33 -17.33 -7.67
C VAL A 711 26.98 -17.51 -9.03
N ALA A 712 26.79 -18.68 -9.66
CA ALA A 712 27.29 -18.94 -11.00
C ALA A 712 26.53 -18.15 -12.06
N LEU A 713 27.22 -17.64 -13.08
CA LEU A 713 26.60 -16.85 -14.15
C LEU A 713 25.59 -17.65 -14.99
N ASP A 714 25.77 -18.96 -15.11
CA ASP A 714 24.92 -19.89 -15.83
C ASP A 714 23.89 -20.61 -14.92
N ALA A 715 23.71 -20.10 -13.70
CA ALA A 715 22.73 -20.67 -12.78
C ALA A 715 21.29 -20.48 -13.29
N VAL A 716 20.44 -21.46 -12.99
CA VAL A 716 19.02 -21.44 -13.32
C VAL A 716 18.29 -20.55 -12.31
N TRP A 717 17.41 -19.66 -12.79
CA TRP A 717 16.74 -18.68 -11.95
C TRP A 717 15.96 -19.29 -10.78
N GLY A 718 15.24 -20.38 -11.00
CA GLY A 718 14.46 -21.05 -9.96
C GLY A 718 15.30 -21.69 -8.84
N ASP A 719 16.58 -21.98 -9.12
CA ASP A 719 17.51 -22.45 -8.09
C ASP A 719 18.04 -21.30 -7.23
N LEU A 720 18.05 -20.09 -7.79
CA LEU A 720 18.50 -18.87 -7.11
C LEU A 720 17.38 -18.16 -6.37
N GLN A 721 16.21 -17.99 -7.02
CA GLN A 721 15.05 -17.30 -6.43
C GLN A 721 14.02 -18.34 -5.98
N CYS A 722 13.97 -18.58 -4.67
CA CYS A 722 13.03 -19.53 -4.07
C CYS A 722 12.55 -19.08 -2.69
N LEU A 723 11.38 -19.59 -2.31
CA LEU A 723 10.82 -19.42 -0.96
C LEU A 723 11.08 -20.70 -0.15
N GLU A 724 11.83 -20.57 0.92
CA GLU A 724 12.08 -21.66 1.84
C GLU A 724 10.86 -21.93 2.72
N ARG A 725 10.31 -23.12 2.63
CA ARG A 725 9.19 -23.59 3.45
C ARG A 725 9.50 -24.97 3.98
N ASN A 726 9.62 -25.07 5.33
CA ASN A 726 10.13 -26.25 5.98
C ASN A 726 11.51 -26.63 5.39
N ASP A 727 11.67 -27.81 4.83
CA ASP A 727 12.93 -28.29 4.22
C ASP A 727 12.96 -28.14 2.68
N GLU A 728 12.02 -27.40 2.10
CA GLU A 728 11.87 -27.22 0.65
C GLU A 728 12.17 -25.77 0.24
N CYS A 729 12.97 -25.59 -0.82
CA CYS A 729 13.17 -24.32 -1.51
C CYS A 729 12.27 -24.32 -2.76
N ILE A 730 11.09 -23.68 -2.66
CA ILE A 730 10.12 -23.67 -3.75
C ILE A 730 10.51 -22.58 -4.76
N PRO A 731 10.76 -22.91 -6.03
CA PRO A 731 11.16 -21.93 -7.04
C PRO A 731 10.10 -20.84 -7.22
N ILE A 732 10.53 -19.60 -7.38
CA ILE A 732 9.65 -18.45 -7.58
C ILE A 732 10.00 -17.79 -8.91
N HIS A 733 9.06 -17.76 -9.86
CA HIS A 733 9.20 -17.02 -11.12
C HIS A 733 8.85 -15.53 -10.93
N GLY A 734 9.17 -14.70 -11.93
CA GLY A 734 9.06 -13.25 -11.83
C GLY A 734 10.35 -12.62 -11.31
N GLY A 735 10.37 -11.33 -11.05
CA GLY A 735 11.58 -10.65 -10.60
C GLY A 735 11.41 -9.13 -10.49
N SER A 736 12.50 -8.37 -10.64
CA SER A 736 12.58 -6.94 -10.38
C SER A 736 11.52 -6.11 -11.13
N GLY A 737 10.58 -5.51 -10.41
CA GLY A 737 9.60 -4.56 -10.95
C GLY A 737 10.25 -3.37 -11.67
N PRO A 738 11.32 -2.75 -11.15
CA PRO A 738 12.11 -1.73 -11.83
C PRO A 738 12.75 -2.15 -13.16
N ALA A 739 12.92 -3.43 -13.42
CA ALA A 739 13.32 -3.92 -14.74
C ALA A 739 12.12 -4.10 -15.70
N GLY A 740 10.92 -3.72 -15.28
CA GLY A 740 9.71 -3.81 -16.09
C GLY A 740 9.10 -5.22 -16.16
N ILE A 741 9.33 -6.06 -15.14
CA ILE A 741 8.70 -7.36 -15.04
C ILE A 741 7.32 -7.21 -14.42
N PHE A 742 6.26 -7.62 -15.13
CA PHE A 742 4.88 -7.51 -14.65
C PHE A 742 4.66 -8.39 -13.42
N GLY A 743 5.13 -9.62 -13.43
CA GLY A 743 5.19 -10.50 -12.26
C GLY A 743 6.28 -10.06 -11.28
N ALA A 744 6.09 -8.93 -10.59
CA ALA A 744 7.11 -8.36 -9.72
C ALA A 744 7.35 -9.21 -8.47
N ILE A 745 8.62 -9.47 -8.17
CA ILE A 745 9.12 -10.14 -6.96
C ILE A 745 10.27 -9.29 -6.40
N SER A 746 10.19 -8.97 -5.11
CA SER A 746 11.20 -8.22 -4.38
C SER A 746 12.08 -9.17 -3.59
N SER A 747 13.26 -9.45 -4.13
CA SER A 747 14.30 -10.25 -3.49
C SER A 747 15.66 -9.60 -3.71
N GLY A 748 16.52 -9.66 -2.71
CA GLY A 748 17.88 -9.12 -2.79
C GLY A 748 18.90 -10.23 -2.97
N LEU A 749 19.98 -9.95 -3.71
CA LEU A 749 21.12 -10.84 -3.81
C LEU A 749 21.78 -11.04 -2.45
N SER A 750 21.94 -12.27 -2.03
CA SER A 750 22.66 -12.71 -0.85
C SER A 750 23.55 -13.89 -1.18
N GLU A 751 24.29 -14.45 -0.21
CA GLU A 751 25.07 -15.64 -0.44
C GLU A 751 24.19 -16.78 -0.98
N GLY A 752 24.53 -17.31 -2.14
CA GLY A 752 23.84 -18.40 -2.81
C GLY A 752 22.56 -18.01 -3.58
N GLY A 753 22.23 -16.72 -3.72
CA GLY A 753 21.12 -16.29 -4.60
C GLY A 753 20.12 -15.28 -3.98
N TYR A 754 18.88 -15.36 -4.43
CA TYR A 754 17.77 -14.44 -4.10
C TYR A 754 16.71 -15.16 -3.27
N ARG A 755 17.13 -15.72 -2.14
CA ARG A 755 16.27 -16.55 -1.30
C ARG A 755 15.28 -15.73 -0.48
N ASN A 756 14.13 -16.34 -0.18
CA ASN A 756 13.09 -15.77 0.69
C ASN A 756 12.63 -14.38 0.25
N PRO A 757 11.98 -14.26 -0.93
CA PRO A 757 11.41 -12.99 -1.36
C PRO A 757 10.58 -12.34 -0.24
N ARG A 758 10.76 -11.03 -0.07
CA ARG A 758 10.11 -10.27 1.01
C ARG A 758 8.73 -9.78 0.64
N ALA A 759 8.54 -9.47 -0.64
CA ALA A 759 7.31 -8.91 -1.20
C ALA A 759 7.21 -9.23 -2.69
N GLY A 760 6.09 -8.93 -3.29
CA GLY A 760 5.83 -9.12 -4.72
C GLY A 760 4.41 -9.61 -4.96
N ASN A 761 4.20 -10.29 -6.08
CA ASN A 761 2.93 -10.96 -6.35
C ASN A 761 2.44 -11.64 -5.07
N SER A 762 1.23 -11.33 -4.62
CA SER A 762 0.76 -11.78 -3.32
C SER A 762 -0.63 -12.44 -3.40
N TYR A 763 -1.69 -11.69 -3.67
CA TYR A 763 -2.99 -12.23 -4.04
C TYR A 763 -3.30 -11.85 -5.48
N ILE A 764 -3.40 -12.82 -6.36
CA ILE A 764 -3.71 -12.60 -7.78
C ILE A 764 -5.13 -13.10 -8.01
N GLN A 765 -5.94 -12.34 -8.73
CA GLN A 765 -7.25 -12.80 -9.20
C GLN A 765 -7.46 -12.45 -10.67
N ALA A 766 -8.03 -13.39 -11.42
CA ALA A 766 -8.55 -13.21 -12.77
C ALA A 766 -10.04 -13.56 -12.73
N VAL A 767 -10.90 -12.58 -12.92
CA VAL A 767 -12.36 -12.74 -12.75
C VAL A 767 -13.09 -12.34 -14.02
N THR A 768 -14.09 -13.14 -14.39
CA THR A 768 -15.05 -12.87 -15.47
C THR A 768 -16.38 -13.56 -15.20
N TRP A 769 -17.30 -13.47 -16.14
CA TRP A 769 -18.62 -14.10 -16.09
C TRP A 769 -18.91 -14.82 -17.42
N ASP A 770 -19.83 -15.76 -17.39
CA ASP A 770 -20.35 -16.48 -18.59
C ASP A 770 -21.86 -16.28 -18.82
N GLY A 771 -22.47 -15.38 -18.05
CA GLY A 771 -23.91 -15.12 -18.06
C GLY A 771 -24.70 -15.94 -17.05
N SER A 772 -24.07 -16.91 -16.36
CA SER A 772 -24.66 -17.58 -15.19
C SER A 772 -24.66 -16.67 -13.95
N ASP A 773 -25.25 -17.13 -12.85
CA ASP A 773 -25.20 -16.40 -11.59
C ASP A 773 -23.89 -16.60 -10.82
N CYS A 774 -23.00 -17.48 -11.31
CA CYS A 774 -21.71 -17.75 -10.70
C CYS A 774 -20.60 -16.95 -11.41
N PRO A 775 -19.82 -16.12 -10.73
CA PRO A 775 -18.60 -15.55 -11.28
C PRO A 775 -17.57 -16.65 -11.55
N ILE A 776 -16.77 -16.47 -12.57
CA ILE A 776 -15.65 -17.36 -12.88
C ILE A 776 -14.41 -16.64 -12.35
N ALA A 777 -13.85 -17.13 -11.25
CA ALA A 777 -12.69 -16.53 -10.58
C ALA A 777 -11.57 -17.58 -10.46
N ASP A 778 -10.44 -17.32 -11.11
CA ASP A 778 -9.20 -18.03 -10.88
C ASP A 778 -8.29 -17.16 -10.00
N THR A 779 -7.85 -17.68 -8.85
CA THR A 779 -7.06 -16.93 -7.88
C THR A 779 -5.72 -17.61 -7.60
N MET A 780 -4.82 -16.89 -6.95
CA MET A 780 -3.56 -17.40 -6.45
C MET A 780 -3.09 -16.60 -5.25
N LEU A 781 -2.99 -17.25 -4.09
CA LEU A 781 -2.35 -16.68 -2.91
C LEU A 781 -0.90 -17.18 -2.84
N VAL A 782 0.02 -16.40 -3.39
CA VAL A 782 1.40 -16.81 -3.68
C VAL A 782 2.16 -17.33 -2.45
N HIS A 783 1.91 -16.78 -1.30
CA HIS A 783 2.54 -17.18 -0.04
C HIS A 783 1.72 -18.19 0.77
N SER A 784 0.61 -18.73 0.21
CA SER A 784 -0.34 -19.64 0.84
C SER A 784 -1.10 -19.07 2.04
N GLN A 785 -2.14 -19.76 2.51
CA GLN A 785 -3.15 -19.23 3.44
C GLN A 785 -2.63 -19.05 4.87
N SER A 786 -1.92 -20.05 5.40
CA SER A 786 -1.49 -20.07 6.79
C SER A 786 -0.05 -19.63 6.98
N VAL A 787 0.23 -18.93 8.08
CA VAL A 787 1.62 -18.64 8.52
C VAL A 787 2.24 -19.75 9.36
N GLN A 788 1.49 -20.79 9.67
CA GLN A 788 1.93 -21.87 10.55
C GLN A 788 2.63 -22.99 9.79
N PRO A 789 3.91 -23.28 10.09
CA PRO A 789 4.67 -24.34 9.38
C PRO A 789 4.06 -25.74 9.46
N THR A 790 3.23 -26.00 10.47
CA THR A 790 2.54 -27.27 10.67
C THR A 790 1.23 -27.39 9.88
N SER A 791 0.75 -26.28 9.31
CA SER A 791 -0.47 -26.26 8.51
C SER A 791 -0.22 -26.91 7.14
N PRO A 792 -1.16 -27.72 6.60
CA PRO A 792 -1.09 -28.18 5.22
C PRO A 792 -1.16 -27.03 4.21
N HIS A 793 -1.70 -25.86 4.63
CA HIS A 793 -1.88 -24.65 3.83
C HIS A 793 -0.77 -23.62 4.05
N TYR A 794 0.43 -24.07 4.43
CA TYR A 794 1.61 -23.21 4.61
C TYR A 794 2.36 -22.93 3.30
N ALA A 795 2.26 -23.86 2.32
CA ALA A 795 3.04 -23.80 1.07
C ALA A 795 2.33 -24.41 -0.16
N ASP A 796 1.08 -24.83 -0.03
CA ASP A 796 0.36 -25.55 -1.07
C ASP A 796 0.10 -24.68 -2.30
N GLN A 797 -0.40 -23.46 -2.16
CA GLN A 797 -0.59 -22.51 -3.26
C GLN A 797 0.75 -21.97 -3.80
N THR A 798 1.79 -21.83 -2.96
CA THR A 798 3.14 -21.46 -3.43
C THR A 798 3.67 -22.46 -4.46
N ARG A 799 3.43 -23.77 -4.24
CA ARG A 799 3.83 -24.83 -5.20
C ARG A 799 3.05 -24.76 -6.51
N LEU A 800 1.79 -24.31 -6.49
CA LEU A 800 1.01 -24.06 -7.72
C LEU A 800 1.55 -22.82 -8.45
N TYR A 801 1.85 -21.74 -7.70
CA TYR A 801 2.42 -20.52 -8.26
C TYR A 801 3.74 -20.82 -9.00
N ALA A 802 4.63 -21.63 -8.42
CA ALA A 802 5.89 -22.07 -9.05
C ALA A 802 5.67 -22.70 -10.43
N LYS A 803 4.53 -23.33 -10.65
CA LYS A 803 4.14 -24.00 -11.91
C LYS A 803 3.26 -23.13 -12.81
N LYS A 804 2.95 -21.88 -12.41
CA LYS A 804 2.00 -21.00 -13.09
C LYS A 804 0.57 -21.57 -13.15
N GLU A 805 0.23 -22.44 -12.20
CA GLU A 805 -1.10 -22.98 -12.03
C GLU A 805 -2.00 -22.00 -11.27
N TRP A 806 -3.32 -22.19 -11.35
CA TRP A 806 -4.31 -21.34 -10.72
C TRP A 806 -5.26 -22.17 -9.86
N VAL A 807 -5.86 -21.53 -8.87
CA VAL A 807 -6.93 -22.09 -8.04
C VAL A 807 -8.25 -21.57 -8.59
N ARG A 808 -9.18 -22.44 -8.98
CA ARG A 808 -10.57 -22.06 -9.22
C ARG A 808 -11.22 -21.80 -7.87
N PHE A 809 -11.57 -20.54 -7.61
CA PHE A 809 -12.20 -20.16 -6.34
C PHE A 809 -13.69 -20.60 -6.34
N PRO A 810 -14.10 -21.49 -5.44
CA PRO A 810 -15.52 -21.92 -5.35
C PRO A 810 -16.36 -20.78 -4.81
N PHE A 811 -17.35 -20.30 -5.58
CA PHE A 811 -18.22 -19.20 -5.15
C PHE A 811 -19.67 -19.65 -4.93
N CYS A 812 -20.24 -20.39 -5.87
CA CYS A 812 -21.59 -20.90 -5.75
C CYS A 812 -21.67 -22.13 -4.85
N GLU A 813 -22.84 -22.33 -4.23
CA GLU A 813 -23.04 -23.39 -3.23
C GLU A 813 -22.65 -24.78 -3.74
N GLU A 814 -22.98 -25.10 -5.00
CA GLU A 814 -22.61 -26.39 -5.60
C GLU A 814 -21.08 -26.58 -5.72
N GLU A 815 -20.38 -25.51 -6.06
CA GLU A 815 -18.90 -25.52 -6.15
C GLU A 815 -18.27 -25.66 -4.75
N ILE A 816 -18.80 -24.93 -3.75
CA ILE A 816 -18.33 -24.99 -2.38
C ILE A 816 -18.51 -26.40 -1.81
N GLN A 817 -19.69 -27.02 -2.04
CA GLN A 817 -19.95 -28.41 -1.60
C GLN A 817 -19.02 -29.41 -2.28
N ALA A 818 -18.73 -29.22 -3.58
CA ALA A 818 -17.87 -30.11 -4.34
C ALA A 818 -16.39 -30.01 -3.91
N ALA A 819 -15.94 -28.80 -3.53
CA ALA A 819 -14.56 -28.52 -3.11
C ALA A 819 -14.33 -28.58 -1.61
N GLN A 820 -15.38 -28.83 -0.79
CA GLN A 820 -15.28 -28.82 0.66
C GLN A 820 -14.31 -29.90 1.18
N ILE A 821 -13.44 -29.51 2.08
CA ILE A 821 -12.56 -30.39 2.85
C ILE A 821 -12.99 -30.40 4.32
N GLY A 822 -12.96 -31.59 4.93
CA GLY A 822 -13.37 -31.73 6.34
C GLY A 822 -14.88 -31.54 6.58
N GLU A 823 -15.22 -31.41 7.85
CA GLU A 823 -16.61 -31.25 8.31
C GLU A 823 -16.98 -29.75 8.39
N THR A 824 -18.26 -29.45 8.24
CA THR A 824 -18.80 -28.12 8.51
C THR A 824 -18.74 -27.83 10.01
N LEU A 825 -18.16 -26.69 10.37
CA LEU A 825 -18.15 -26.20 11.74
C LEU A 825 -19.34 -25.26 11.95
N ILE A 826 -20.20 -25.56 12.91
CA ILE A 826 -21.19 -24.61 13.42
C ILE A 826 -20.62 -24.00 14.69
N LEU A 827 -20.31 -22.71 14.61
CA LEU A 827 -19.72 -21.96 15.70
C LEU A 827 -20.80 -21.12 16.39
N GLU A 828 -21.11 -21.49 17.65
CA GLU A 828 -22.06 -20.76 18.48
C GLU A 828 -21.33 -20.10 19.64
N GLY A 829 -21.76 -18.88 20.03
CA GLY A 829 -21.18 -18.14 21.14
C GLY A 829 -22.11 -17.08 21.71
N GLU A 830 -21.80 -16.62 22.93
CA GLU A 830 -22.47 -15.52 23.62
C GLU A 830 -21.62 -14.26 23.64
#